data_3d24c31ff9c1fc980465b060a2bfa440
#
_entry.id   3d24c31ff9c1fc980465b060a2bfa440
#
_cell.length_a   1.000
_cell.length_b   1.000
_cell.length_c   1.000
_cell.angle_alpha   90.00
_cell.angle_beta   90.00
_cell.angle_gamma   90.00
#
_symmetry.space_group_name_H-M   'P 1'
#
loop_
_entity.id
_entity.type
_entity.pdbx_description
1 polymer ?
#
loop_
_entity_poly.entity_id
_entity_poly.type
_entity_poly.pdbx_seq_one_letter_code
_entity_poly.pdbx_strand_id
1 'polypeptide(L)'
;MAAAGVLAAGTGHAALAAGGAVRTLPKGADVALAGGSLHLTLVRRNVLRVHFLPGDHASPPALVMSPHAPVEAAGPVTVRNSGRQLVLESRAMRVVFDRGTDTLSVFRATSPVAVLTEADLAGLVHRTLALHYAPKTAALYGVHDFNAFQQARAGLLRSGRQLATAGFQGDAGAPLVWSTSGFAVLIDSQKTLFELTPGSIQVLRETRPDLDYYLILGSPKRIFSTLDVLTGHAPLFPKWSFGFINSQWGINEGELLHIIHRYRALHIPIDAFSLDFDWKAWGQNNYGEFRWNSKKFPDGPTGKLDRELTALGIHLIGIMKPRIHVNTVEGQYATEHHLWLPGQKASIDYFSHKPVKTLDFDKAATRKWFFNPALRHSFETGIVGWWNDEDDETGHDRQFFNMERALYDGQRKYFKERVWSLNRNFWLGAQRYAYGLWSGDIRSGFASMAAQRQRMLSAIDVGEMWWGMDGGGFHLHPSSENYARWLEFDAFAPICRVHGSHLQRRQPWIYGSTAARAATAALDLRYRLMPYIYSNAWHEHVTGIGLVRPLTFSWPHDRHVRNDYSAWMFGKWLLVSPVVHRHQRVKHLYLPPGTWTNFFTGKVYRGGRTYTLALDYKTWMDIPLFVRQGAIIPTQPLMQYVGQHPVTQLTVEVFPAKRATHFDYYDDNGETYAYEHGRYFLQRLGTQARGRTVQLTLAPVRGTYKPALHRYLFVVHRVRAGAVSVDGRALNPAANLAALSGCTTVCWARGRNRVASLTFIDLPAGKPYRVSIKEEHHQQGRRPD
;
A
#
# COMPACT_ATOMS: atom_id res chain seq x y z
N MET A 1 40.02 -33.79 -25.68
CA MET A 1 40.86 -32.89 -26.48
C MET A 1 40.07 -32.43 -27.69
N ALA A 2 39.56 -31.21 -27.69
CA ALA A 2 39.23 -30.40 -28.87
C ALA A 2 39.01 -28.98 -28.35
N ALA A 3 39.98 -28.14 -28.64
CA ALA A 3 39.97 -26.70 -28.34
C ALA A 3 39.04 -26.02 -29.33
N ALA A 4 38.00 -25.35 -28.83
CA ALA A 4 37.20 -24.41 -29.61
C ALA A 4 37.73 -23.03 -29.42
N GLY A 5 38.27 -22.47 -30.48
CA GLY A 5 38.81 -21.08 -30.53
C GLY A 5 37.66 -20.07 -30.40
N VAL A 6 37.88 -19.14 -29.52
CA VAL A 6 37.04 -17.93 -29.41
C VAL A 6 37.45 -16.98 -30.55
N LEU A 7 36.62 -16.87 -31.56
CA LEU A 7 36.66 -15.80 -32.55
C LEU A 7 36.08 -14.54 -31.88
N ALA A 8 36.96 -13.60 -31.54
CA ALA A 8 36.58 -12.24 -31.23
C ALA A 8 36.13 -11.55 -32.53
N ALA A 9 34.84 -11.51 -32.78
CA ALA A 9 34.26 -10.67 -33.82
C ALA A 9 34.21 -9.24 -33.30
N GLY A 10 35.23 -8.46 -33.58
CA GLY A 10 35.16 -7.01 -33.47
C GLY A 10 34.28 -6.45 -34.56
N THR A 11 32.97 -6.43 -34.36
CA THR A 11 32.01 -5.68 -35.21
C THR A 11 32.05 -4.23 -34.77
N GLY A 12 32.71 -3.38 -35.52
CA GLY A 12 32.55 -1.94 -35.41
C GLY A 12 31.09 -1.58 -35.63
N HIS A 13 30.38 -1.27 -34.55
CA HIS A 13 28.99 -0.78 -34.60
C HIS A 13 29.05 0.60 -35.26
N ALA A 14 28.49 0.74 -36.48
CA ALA A 14 28.24 2.05 -37.07
C ALA A 14 27.31 2.81 -36.13
N ALA A 15 27.68 4.03 -35.71
CA ALA A 15 26.88 4.86 -34.82
C ALA A 15 25.46 5.09 -35.42
N LEU A 16 24.42 4.66 -34.73
CA LEU A 16 23.02 4.71 -35.19
C LEU A 16 22.54 6.16 -35.39
N ALA A 17 23.07 7.11 -34.61
CA ALA A 17 22.71 8.52 -34.64
C ALA A 17 23.65 9.39 -35.48
N ALA A 18 24.69 8.83 -36.11
CA ALA A 18 25.63 9.59 -36.92
C ALA A 18 24.94 10.16 -38.15
N GLY A 19 24.51 11.44 -38.12
CA GLY A 19 23.82 12.13 -39.17
C GLY A 19 22.29 12.16 -39.10
N GLY A 20 21.65 11.56 -38.13
CA GLY A 20 20.21 11.60 -37.93
C GLY A 20 19.67 13.01 -37.64
N ALA A 21 18.54 13.38 -38.25
CA ALA A 21 17.88 14.67 -38.01
C ALA A 21 17.43 14.79 -36.53
N VAL A 22 17.70 15.95 -35.92
CA VAL A 22 17.24 16.28 -34.57
C VAL A 22 16.23 17.43 -34.65
N ARG A 23 15.03 17.20 -34.18
CA ARG A 23 14.00 18.21 -33.97
C ARG A 23 13.88 18.56 -32.50
N THR A 24 14.27 19.75 -32.11
CA THR A 24 14.11 20.23 -30.76
C THR A 24 12.65 20.60 -30.45
N LEU A 25 12.18 20.25 -29.25
CA LEU A 25 10.84 20.52 -28.74
C LEU A 25 10.94 21.32 -27.42
N PRO A 26 9.89 21.99 -26.94
CA PRO A 26 9.92 22.80 -25.72
C PRO A 26 10.36 22.03 -24.45
N LYS A 27 10.19 20.71 -24.42
CA LYS A 27 10.52 19.85 -23.26
C LYS A 27 11.35 18.63 -23.63
N GLY A 28 11.89 18.59 -24.85
CA GLY A 28 12.59 17.40 -25.33
C GLY A 28 13.13 17.54 -26.74
N ALA A 29 13.31 16.40 -27.39
CA ALA A 29 13.72 16.34 -28.79
C ALA A 29 13.31 15.01 -29.40
N ASP A 30 13.10 15.02 -30.71
CA ASP A 30 12.99 13.85 -31.57
C ASP A 30 14.29 13.65 -32.33
N VAL A 31 14.80 12.43 -32.33
CA VAL A 31 16.03 12.04 -33.00
C VAL A 31 15.74 10.90 -33.96
N ALA A 32 16.01 11.11 -35.24
CA ALA A 32 15.91 10.03 -36.21
C ALA A 32 17.09 9.06 -36.00
N LEU A 33 16.79 7.78 -35.89
CA LEU A 33 17.76 6.70 -35.77
C LEU A 33 17.58 5.70 -36.90
N ALA A 34 18.59 4.86 -37.16
CA ALA A 34 18.43 3.70 -38.01
C ALA A 34 17.36 2.76 -37.45
N GLY A 35 16.29 2.52 -38.24
CA GLY A 35 15.20 1.64 -37.85
C GLY A 35 14.04 2.28 -37.04
N GLY A 36 14.07 3.60 -36.81
CA GLY A 36 12.95 4.26 -36.10
C GLY A 36 13.25 5.68 -35.61
N SER A 37 12.43 6.15 -34.68
CA SER A 37 12.58 7.46 -34.07
C SER A 37 12.70 7.34 -32.52
N LEU A 38 13.63 8.11 -31.96
CA LEU A 38 13.82 8.22 -30.50
C LEU A 38 13.25 9.56 -30.02
N HIS A 39 12.31 9.49 -29.11
CA HIS A 39 11.70 10.65 -28.47
C HIS A 39 12.20 10.79 -27.05
N LEU A 40 12.90 11.86 -26.74
CA LEU A 40 13.41 12.19 -25.42
C LEU A 40 12.57 13.33 -24.84
N THR A 41 11.89 13.13 -23.73
CA THR A 41 11.01 14.14 -23.13
C THR A 41 11.16 14.21 -21.62
N LEU A 42 11.44 15.40 -21.08
CA LEU A 42 11.32 15.65 -19.65
C LEU A 42 9.84 15.85 -19.28
N VAL A 43 9.15 14.77 -18.92
CA VAL A 43 7.72 14.79 -18.56
C VAL A 43 7.49 15.42 -17.20
N ARG A 44 8.49 15.37 -16.32
CA ARG A 44 8.54 16.07 -15.03
C ARG A 44 9.98 16.52 -14.75
N ARG A 45 10.19 17.47 -13.81
CA ARG A 45 11.53 17.96 -13.47
C ARG A 45 12.56 16.88 -13.11
N ASN A 46 12.09 15.70 -12.66
CA ASN A 46 12.92 14.56 -12.24
C ASN A 46 12.60 13.28 -13.01
N VAL A 47 11.93 13.37 -14.16
CA VAL A 47 11.53 12.22 -14.98
C VAL A 47 11.83 12.47 -16.44
N LEU A 48 12.69 11.65 -17.01
CA LEU A 48 12.88 11.52 -18.45
C LEU A 48 12.05 10.36 -18.99
N ARG A 49 11.23 10.60 -20.01
CA ARG A 49 10.66 9.55 -20.86
C ARG A 49 11.58 9.35 -22.05
N VAL A 50 11.92 8.11 -22.29
CA VAL A 50 12.64 7.65 -23.49
C VAL A 50 11.73 6.72 -24.24
N HIS A 51 11.35 7.08 -25.44
CA HIS A 51 10.42 6.32 -26.24
C HIS A 51 10.99 6.07 -27.62
N PHE A 52 11.23 4.82 -27.95
CA PHE A 52 11.69 4.38 -29.27
C PHE A 52 10.52 3.76 -30.03
N LEU A 53 10.23 4.33 -31.18
CA LEU A 53 9.24 3.83 -32.13
C LEU A 53 9.95 3.24 -33.36
N PRO A 54 9.86 1.91 -33.58
CA PRO A 54 10.43 1.30 -34.78
C PRO A 54 9.57 1.59 -36.01
N GLY A 55 10.20 2.07 -37.09
CA GLY A 55 9.56 2.30 -38.40
C GLY A 55 8.30 3.16 -38.34
N ASP A 56 7.25 2.73 -39.03
CA ASP A 56 5.97 3.42 -39.12
C ASP A 56 4.92 2.91 -38.10
N HIS A 57 5.34 2.29 -37.02
CA HIS A 57 4.43 1.72 -36.06
C HIS A 57 3.78 2.83 -35.20
N ALA A 58 2.47 2.75 -35.07
CA ALA A 58 1.75 3.59 -34.11
C ALA A 58 2.09 3.14 -32.68
N SER A 59 2.26 4.11 -31.76
CA SER A 59 2.44 3.80 -30.34
C SER A 59 1.22 3.05 -29.79
N PRO A 60 1.39 1.86 -29.22
CA PRO A 60 0.28 1.17 -28.59
C PRO A 60 -0.22 1.94 -27.35
N PRO A 61 -1.46 1.72 -26.91
CA PRO A 61 -1.97 2.32 -25.69
C PRO A 61 -1.06 2.03 -24.49
N ALA A 62 -0.86 3.04 -23.66
CA ALA A 62 -0.14 2.88 -22.42
C ALA A 62 -0.83 1.86 -21.51
N LEU A 63 -0.04 1.02 -20.83
CA LEU A 63 -0.55 -0.02 -19.93
C LEU A 63 -0.44 0.39 -18.47
N VAL A 64 0.77 0.75 -18.06
CA VAL A 64 1.09 1.13 -16.68
C VAL A 64 0.73 2.59 -16.43
N MET A 65 0.95 3.44 -17.43
CA MET A 65 0.75 4.88 -17.33
C MET A 65 -0.73 5.24 -17.26
N SER A 66 -1.06 6.19 -16.41
CA SER A 66 -2.41 6.74 -16.34
C SER A 66 -2.70 7.61 -17.59
N PRO A 67 -3.83 7.41 -18.28
CA PRO A 67 -4.22 8.29 -19.39
C PRO A 67 -4.48 9.74 -18.93
N HIS A 68 -4.69 9.93 -17.63
CA HIS A 68 -4.91 11.23 -16.99
C HIS A 68 -3.69 11.71 -16.21
N ALA A 69 -2.53 11.05 -16.37
CA ALA A 69 -1.31 11.51 -15.71
C ALA A 69 -1.07 12.98 -16.11
N PRO A 70 -1.02 13.92 -15.16
CA PRO A 70 -0.72 15.29 -15.49
C PRO A 70 0.69 15.33 -16.08
N VAL A 71 0.78 15.52 -17.40
CA VAL A 71 2.01 15.89 -18.10
C VAL A 71 2.31 17.33 -17.71
N GLU A 72 2.34 17.58 -16.41
CA GLU A 72 2.72 18.88 -15.92
C GLU A 72 4.14 19.17 -16.26
N ALA A 73 4.29 20.38 -16.67
CA ALA A 73 5.52 21.01 -16.95
C ALA A 73 6.61 20.60 -15.97
N ALA A 74 7.67 20.04 -16.53
CA ALA A 74 8.96 19.91 -15.84
C ALA A 74 9.44 21.25 -15.22
N GLY A 75 8.63 22.29 -15.27
CA GLY A 75 9.02 23.66 -15.12
C GLY A 75 9.79 24.14 -16.37
N PRO A 76 10.59 25.20 -16.27
CA PRO A 76 11.47 25.58 -17.36
C PRO A 76 12.42 24.42 -17.70
N VAL A 77 12.42 24.00 -18.96
CA VAL A 77 13.36 23.03 -19.52
C VAL A 77 14.20 23.75 -20.56
N THR A 78 15.53 23.60 -20.45
CA THR A 78 16.44 24.08 -21.46
C THR A 78 16.80 22.91 -22.39
N VAL A 79 16.64 23.09 -23.68
CA VAL A 79 17.05 22.14 -24.70
C VAL A 79 18.15 22.79 -25.54
N ARG A 80 19.35 22.19 -25.59
CA ARG A 80 20.49 22.65 -26.39
C ARG A 80 20.94 21.55 -27.33
N ASN A 81 21.12 21.88 -28.60
CA ASN A 81 21.67 20.99 -29.58
C ASN A 81 22.95 21.62 -30.16
N SER A 82 24.09 21.02 -29.89
CA SER A 82 25.41 21.46 -30.37
C SER A 82 25.91 20.63 -31.57
N GLY A 83 25.04 19.95 -32.27
CA GLY A 83 25.41 19.03 -33.35
C GLY A 83 25.88 17.67 -32.81
N ARG A 84 26.89 17.62 -32.00
CA ARG A 84 27.37 16.36 -31.37
C ARG A 84 26.53 15.97 -30.15
N GLN A 85 26.16 16.93 -29.30
CA GLN A 85 25.44 16.66 -28.07
C GLN A 85 24.09 17.35 -28.04
N LEU A 86 23.07 16.57 -27.64
CA LEU A 86 21.76 17.07 -27.28
C LEU A 86 21.65 17.06 -25.75
N VAL A 87 21.38 18.22 -25.15
CA VAL A 87 21.29 18.40 -23.71
C VAL A 87 19.87 18.87 -23.35
N LEU A 88 19.21 18.13 -22.46
CA LEU A 88 17.94 18.51 -21.84
C LEU A 88 18.20 18.79 -20.35
N GLU A 89 17.75 19.93 -19.85
CA GLU A 89 18.03 20.32 -18.48
C GLU A 89 16.81 20.91 -17.78
N SER A 90 16.56 20.43 -16.56
CA SER A 90 15.57 20.93 -15.60
C SER A 90 16.25 21.28 -14.29
N ARG A 91 15.50 21.79 -13.29
CA ARG A 91 16.05 22.06 -11.95
C ARG A 91 16.53 20.81 -11.21
N ALA A 92 16.15 19.60 -11.61
CA ALA A 92 16.47 18.37 -10.89
C ALA A 92 17.29 17.36 -11.69
N MET A 93 17.24 17.46 -13.03
CA MET A 93 17.82 16.46 -13.92
C MET A 93 18.50 17.16 -15.11
N ARG A 94 19.66 16.65 -15.47
CA ARG A 94 20.34 16.96 -16.74
C ARG A 94 20.52 15.66 -17.51
N VAL A 95 20.14 15.67 -18.77
CA VAL A 95 20.24 14.56 -19.72
C VAL A 95 21.19 14.97 -20.82
N VAL A 96 22.13 14.10 -21.16
CA VAL A 96 23.07 14.31 -22.27
C VAL A 96 22.97 13.11 -23.20
N PHE A 97 22.60 13.35 -24.42
CA PHE A 97 22.69 12.38 -25.50
C PHE A 97 23.86 12.75 -26.41
N ASP A 98 24.92 11.95 -26.40
CA ASP A 98 26.11 12.10 -27.24
C ASP A 98 25.91 11.26 -28.51
N ARG A 99 25.71 11.93 -29.63
CA ARG A 99 25.46 11.31 -30.93
C ARG A 99 26.69 10.71 -31.59
N GLY A 100 27.88 11.06 -31.08
CA GLY A 100 29.12 10.49 -31.58
C GLY A 100 29.47 9.13 -30.97
N THR A 101 28.87 8.83 -29.80
CA THR A 101 29.05 7.56 -29.09
C THR A 101 27.76 6.79 -28.89
N ASP A 102 26.62 7.32 -29.37
CA ASP A 102 25.25 6.80 -29.12
C ASP A 102 24.97 6.51 -27.66
N THR A 103 25.37 7.46 -26.79
CA THR A 103 25.27 7.28 -25.34
C THR A 103 24.28 8.27 -24.73
N LEU A 104 23.30 7.76 -23.97
CA LEU A 104 22.37 8.56 -23.19
C LEU A 104 22.76 8.55 -21.73
N SER A 105 23.12 9.70 -21.16
CA SER A 105 23.54 9.84 -19.76
C SER A 105 22.59 10.75 -18.99
N VAL A 106 22.20 10.31 -17.76
CA VAL A 106 21.31 11.05 -16.89
C VAL A 106 22.02 11.42 -15.58
N PHE A 107 21.98 12.70 -15.27
CA PHE A 107 22.65 13.31 -14.11
C PHE A 107 21.64 13.98 -13.18
N ARG A 108 21.95 14.05 -11.88
CA ARG A 108 21.33 15.07 -11.03
C ARG A 108 21.82 16.45 -11.49
N ALA A 109 20.94 17.44 -11.51
CA ALA A 109 21.31 18.79 -11.99
C ALA A 109 22.54 19.40 -11.27
N THR A 110 22.78 18.99 -10.03
CA THR A 110 23.89 19.49 -9.19
C THR A 110 25.14 18.57 -9.17
N SER A 111 25.19 17.53 -10.01
CA SER A 111 26.27 16.53 -10.00
C SER A 111 26.89 16.38 -11.38
N PRO A 112 28.23 16.30 -11.47
CA PRO A 112 28.92 15.95 -12.71
C PRO A 112 28.92 14.45 -13.00
N VAL A 113 28.56 13.60 -12.01
CA VAL A 113 28.58 12.15 -12.15
C VAL A 113 27.23 11.66 -12.66
N ALA A 114 27.23 10.88 -13.74
CA ALA A 114 26.04 10.24 -14.26
C ALA A 114 25.46 9.25 -13.24
N VAL A 115 24.15 9.26 -13.05
CA VAL A 115 23.42 8.31 -12.21
C VAL A 115 23.08 7.05 -13.00
N LEU A 116 22.67 7.27 -14.25
CA LEU A 116 22.32 6.22 -15.22
C LEU A 116 22.96 6.56 -16.57
N THR A 117 23.46 5.56 -17.25
CA THR A 117 24.00 5.67 -18.61
C THR A 117 23.55 4.49 -19.43
N GLU A 118 22.97 4.75 -20.58
CA GLU A 118 22.71 3.77 -21.60
C GLU A 118 23.77 3.90 -22.69
N ALA A 119 24.46 2.82 -22.99
CA ALA A 119 25.57 2.80 -23.92
C ALA A 119 25.29 1.94 -25.16
N ASP A 120 24.13 1.31 -25.24
CA ASP A 120 23.74 0.46 -26.37
C ASP A 120 22.34 0.84 -26.90
N LEU A 121 22.27 1.95 -27.59
CA LEU A 121 21.02 2.37 -28.27
C LEU A 121 20.66 1.46 -29.46
N ALA A 122 21.60 0.66 -29.98
CA ALA A 122 21.30 -0.34 -31.01
C ALA A 122 20.32 -1.41 -30.50
N GLY A 123 20.37 -1.73 -29.22
CA GLY A 123 19.44 -2.64 -28.55
C GLY A 123 17.98 -2.20 -28.62
N LEU A 124 17.71 -0.88 -28.72
CA LEU A 124 16.34 -0.35 -28.78
C LEU A 124 15.55 -0.91 -29.98
N VAL A 125 16.21 -1.09 -31.12
CA VAL A 125 15.60 -1.70 -32.32
C VAL A 125 15.15 -3.13 -32.06
N HIS A 126 15.84 -3.84 -31.16
CA HIS A 126 15.53 -5.20 -30.72
C HIS A 126 14.69 -5.24 -29.45
N ARG A 127 14.23 -4.08 -28.96
CA ARG A 127 13.46 -3.93 -27.71
C ARG A 127 14.21 -4.42 -26.49
N THR A 128 15.53 -4.26 -26.51
CA THR A 128 16.41 -4.50 -25.37
C THR A 128 16.96 -3.18 -24.85
N LEU A 129 17.38 -3.16 -23.59
CA LEU A 129 17.90 -1.99 -22.90
C LEU A 129 19.05 -2.41 -21.99
N ALA A 130 20.13 -1.64 -21.98
CA ALA A 130 21.25 -1.86 -21.08
C ALA A 130 21.64 -0.55 -20.38
N LEU A 131 21.16 -0.37 -19.15
CA LEU A 131 21.46 0.78 -18.31
C LEU A 131 22.55 0.46 -17.30
N HIS A 132 23.61 1.22 -17.33
CA HIS A 132 24.65 1.22 -16.29
C HIS A 132 24.31 2.25 -15.22
N TYR A 133 24.55 1.92 -13.95
CA TYR A 133 24.27 2.80 -12.82
C TYR A 133 25.46 2.98 -11.89
N ALA A 134 25.48 4.12 -11.21
CA ALA A 134 26.50 4.45 -10.21
C ALA A 134 25.82 4.80 -8.87
N PRO A 135 26.37 4.35 -7.72
CA PRO A 135 27.53 3.44 -7.59
C PRO A 135 27.15 1.98 -7.89
N LYS A 136 28.06 1.16 -8.40
CA LYS A 136 27.85 -0.26 -8.70
C LYS A 136 27.36 -1.10 -7.50
N THR A 137 27.59 -0.60 -6.28
CA THR A 137 27.14 -1.22 -5.02
C THR A 137 25.72 -0.82 -4.61
N ALA A 138 25.00 -0.08 -5.46
CA ALA A 138 23.61 0.31 -5.18
C ALA A 138 22.70 -0.93 -5.06
N ALA A 139 21.86 -0.91 -4.05
CA ALA A 139 20.85 -1.94 -3.85
C ALA A 139 19.67 -1.70 -4.81
N LEU A 140 19.24 -2.74 -5.50
CA LEU A 140 18.08 -2.71 -6.40
C LEU A 140 16.89 -3.44 -5.79
N TYR A 141 15.69 -2.91 -6.01
CA TYR A 141 14.41 -3.39 -5.52
C TYR A 141 13.37 -3.36 -6.66
N GLY A 142 12.19 -3.91 -6.40
CA GLY A 142 11.08 -3.90 -7.34
C GLY A 142 10.91 -5.21 -8.10
N VAL A 143 10.37 -5.16 -9.30
CA VAL A 143 10.09 -6.22 -10.26
C VAL A 143 9.01 -7.20 -9.80
N HIS A 144 9.19 -7.87 -8.66
CA HIS A 144 8.33 -8.97 -8.23
C HIS A 144 8.42 -9.21 -6.71
N ASP A 145 7.31 -9.66 -6.10
CA ASP A 145 7.25 -9.94 -4.65
C ASP A 145 7.55 -11.38 -4.27
N PHE A 146 7.61 -12.29 -5.24
CA PHE A 146 7.78 -13.74 -5.11
C PHE A 146 6.61 -14.49 -4.48
N ASN A 147 6.35 -15.67 -5.05
CA ASN A 147 5.22 -16.53 -4.76
C ASN A 147 5.14 -16.99 -3.28
N ALA A 148 3.90 -17.09 -2.78
CA ALA A 148 3.54 -17.52 -1.43
C ALA A 148 4.08 -18.90 -1.03
N PHE A 149 4.20 -19.81 -1.99
CA PHE A 149 4.65 -21.18 -1.74
C PHE A 149 6.17 -21.29 -1.62
N GLN A 150 6.90 -20.26 -2.02
CA GLN A 150 8.34 -20.20 -1.82
C GLN A 150 8.62 -19.56 -0.46
N GLN A 151 9.44 -20.22 0.35
CA GLN A 151 9.94 -19.64 1.58
C GLN A 151 10.67 -18.33 1.29
N ALA A 152 10.65 -17.37 2.23
CA ALA A 152 11.29 -16.05 2.13
C ALA A 152 12.82 -16.15 1.95
N ARG A 153 13.28 -16.72 0.84
CA ARG A 153 14.72 -16.90 0.56
C ARG A 153 15.35 -15.71 -0.15
N ALA A 154 14.53 -14.87 -0.75
CA ALA A 154 15.01 -13.82 -1.64
C ALA A 154 15.34 -12.51 -0.90
N GLY A 155 14.69 -12.24 0.23
CA GLY A 155 14.73 -10.93 0.87
C GLY A 155 14.11 -9.83 0.00
N LEU A 156 14.47 -8.58 0.23
CA LEU A 156 13.97 -7.43 -0.54
C LEU A 156 14.86 -7.10 -1.75
N LEU A 157 16.12 -7.52 -1.74
CA LEU A 157 17.09 -7.20 -2.78
C LEU A 157 16.87 -8.00 -4.07
N ARG A 158 17.02 -7.33 -5.19
CA ARG A 158 16.85 -7.90 -6.54
C ARG A 158 18.16 -7.94 -7.33
N SER A 159 19.24 -7.33 -6.85
CA SER A 159 20.56 -7.40 -7.50
C SER A 159 21.05 -8.84 -7.65
N GLY A 160 21.70 -9.16 -8.77
CA GLY A 160 22.21 -10.49 -9.08
C GLY A 160 21.14 -11.48 -9.55
N ARG A 161 19.98 -11.01 -10.05
CA ARG A 161 18.85 -11.86 -10.45
C ARG A 161 18.40 -11.57 -11.88
N GLN A 162 17.90 -12.63 -12.52
CA GLN A 162 17.07 -12.52 -13.71
C GLN A 162 15.60 -12.73 -13.28
N LEU A 163 14.73 -11.78 -13.59
CA LEU A 163 13.36 -11.74 -13.08
C LEU A 163 12.38 -11.34 -14.19
N ALA A 164 11.33 -12.15 -14.35
CA ALA A 164 10.15 -11.75 -15.10
C ALA A 164 9.17 -11.01 -14.18
N THR A 165 8.35 -10.15 -14.76
CA THR A 165 7.40 -9.32 -14.03
C THR A 165 6.03 -9.95 -13.83
N ALA A 166 5.71 -11.05 -14.51
CA ALA A 166 4.44 -11.75 -14.35
C ALA A 166 4.42 -12.64 -13.10
N GLY A 167 3.34 -12.60 -12.34
CA GLY A 167 3.11 -13.38 -11.13
C GLY A 167 1.92 -14.31 -11.22
N PHE A 168 1.74 -15.13 -10.17
CA PHE A 168 0.67 -16.10 -10.01
C PHE A 168 0.40 -16.34 -8.52
N GLN A 169 -0.85 -16.61 -8.13
CA GLN A 169 -1.22 -16.97 -6.75
C GLN A 169 -0.92 -15.86 -5.71
N GLY A 170 -1.42 -14.67 -5.96
CA GLY A 170 -1.30 -13.55 -5.04
C GLY A 170 0.04 -12.82 -5.12
N ASP A 171 0.72 -12.92 -6.26
CA ASP A 171 1.97 -12.21 -6.50
C ASP A 171 1.70 -10.76 -6.95
N ALA A 172 2.60 -9.86 -6.57
CA ALA A 172 2.65 -8.50 -7.09
C ALA A 172 3.82 -8.35 -8.06
N GLY A 173 3.53 -7.84 -9.25
CA GLY A 173 4.52 -7.57 -10.29
C GLY A 173 4.49 -6.11 -10.77
N ALA A 174 5.64 -5.61 -11.21
CA ALA A 174 5.73 -4.32 -11.89
C ALA A 174 6.96 -4.26 -12.79
N PRO A 175 6.88 -3.61 -13.95
CA PRO A 175 8.04 -3.37 -14.81
C PRO A 175 8.88 -2.21 -14.24
N LEU A 176 9.22 -2.27 -12.97
CA LEU A 176 9.85 -1.25 -12.15
C LEU A 176 11.08 -1.79 -11.44
N VAL A 177 12.22 -1.13 -11.63
CA VAL A 177 13.43 -1.31 -10.81
C VAL A 177 13.75 0.01 -10.14
N TRP A 178 13.99 0.02 -8.82
CA TRP A 178 14.39 1.23 -8.12
C TRP A 178 15.53 0.99 -7.12
N SER A 179 16.19 2.06 -6.71
CA SER A 179 17.34 2.02 -5.83
C SER A 179 17.30 3.08 -4.73
N THR A 180 17.79 2.69 -3.53
CA THR A 180 18.06 3.64 -2.44
C THR A 180 19.14 4.66 -2.79
N SER A 181 19.91 4.45 -3.85
CA SER A 181 20.86 5.44 -4.40
C SER A 181 20.15 6.58 -5.14
N GLY A 182 18.84 6.52 -5.29
CA GLY A 182 17.99 7.62 -5.72
C GLY A 182 17.73 7.67 -7.22
N PHE A 183 17.42 6.53 -7.82
CA PHE A 183 16.89 6.42 -9.18
C PHE A 183 15.86 5.28 -9.27
N ALA A 184 15.04 5.33 -10.32
CA ALA A 184 14.21 4.22 -10.76
C ALA A 184 14.12 4.17 -12.29
N VAL A 185 13.86 2.97 -12.80
CA VAL A 185 13.59 2.63 -14.20
C VAL A 185 12.21 1.98 -14.25
N LEU A 186 11.30 2.57 -14.99
CA LEU A 186 9.95 2.06 -15.22
C LEU A 186 9.76 1.82 -16.69
N ILE A 187 9.36 0.62 -17.10
CA ILE A 187 9.01 0.28 -18.49
C ILE A 187 7.48 0.29 -18.62
N ASP A 188 6.91 0.90 -19.65
CA ASP A 188 5.48 0.78 -19.93
C ASP A 188 5.20 -0.53 -20.67
N SER A 189 5.04 -1.61 -19.92
CA SER A 189 5.00 -2.99 -20.42
C SER A 189 4.06 -3.89 -19.64
N GLN A 190 3.67 -5.01 -20.26
CA GLN A 190 2.97 -6.13 -19.63
C GLN A 190 3.92 -7.22 -19.12
N LYS A 191 4.92 -7.59 -19.94
CA LYS A 191 5.85 -8.69 -19.63
C LYS A 191 7.26 -8.26 -19.99
N THR A 192 8.03 -7.93 -18.99
CA THR A 192 9.45 -7.58 -19.11
C THR A 192 10.31 -8.63 -18.42
N LEU A 193 11.37 -9.04 -19.08
CA LEU A 193 12.42 -9.87 -18.47
C LEU A 193 13.61 -8.99 -18.16
N PHE A 194 13.91 -8.81 -16.88
CA PHE A 194 15.06 -8.07 -16.39
C PHE A 194 16.22 -8.98 -16.03
N GLU A 195 17.44 -8.55 -16.29
CA GLU A 195 18.64 -9.04 -15.67
C GLU A 195 19.33 -7.92 -14.88
N LEU A 196 19.50 -8.13 -13.58
CA LEU A 196 19.97 -7.14 -12.62
C LEU A 196 21.32 -7.56 -12.08
N THR A 197 22.39 -7.02 -12.66
CA THR A 197 23.78 -7.29 -12.22
C THR A 197 24.36 -6.10 -11.46
N PRO A 198 25.44 -6.26 -10.68
CA PRO A 198 26.11 -5.14 -10.05
C PRO A 198 26.57 -4.10 -11.08
N GLY A 199 25.95 -2.92 -11.06
CA GLY A 199 26.24 -1.82 -11.97
C GLY A 199 25.44 -1.82 -13.28
N SER A 200 24.55 -2.81 -13.53
CA SER A 200 23.77 -2.86 -14.75
C SER A 200 22.32 -3.32 -14.51
N ILE A 201 21.39 -2.70 -15.24
CA ILE A 201 20.01 -3.11 -15.38
C ILE A 201 19.79 -3.40 -16.86
N GLN A 202 19.47 -4.63 -17.20
CA GLN A 202 19.21 -5.02 -18.58
C GLN A 202 17.75 -5.46 -18.73
N VAL A 203 17.14 -5.03 -19.83
CA VAL A 203 15.88 -5.59 -20.34
C VAL A 203 16.22 -6.56 -21.47
N LEU A 204 16.04 -7.84 -21.21
CA LEU A 204 16.39 -8.90 -22.16
C LEU A 204 15.25 -9.19 -23.15
N ARG A 205 14.02 -8.92 -22.74
CA ARG A 205 12.84 -9.16 -23.56
C ARG A 205 11.71 -8.25 -23.16
N GLU A 206 11.13 -7.61 -24.17
CA GLU A 206 9.93 -6.82 -24.09
C GLU A 206 8.89 -7.33 -25.10
N THR A 207 7.61 -7.33 -24.74
CA THR A 207 6.53 -7.85 -25.57
C THR A 207 5.85 -6.81 -26.45
N ARG A 208 6.03 -5.52 -26.15
CA ARG A 208 5.49 -4.42 -26.96
C ARG A 208 6.26 -4.24 -28.27
N PRO A 209 5.63 -3.69 -29.33
CA PRO A 209 6.32 -3.38 -30.58
C PRO A 209 7.29 -2.20 -30.45
N ASP A 210 7.07 -1.28 -29.50
CA ASP A 210 7.91 -0.14 -29.15
C ASP A 210 8.65 -0.39 -27.82
N LEU A 211 9.59 0.48 -27.49
CA LEU A 211 10.21 0.51 -26.16
C LEU A 211 9.96 1.89 -25.53
N ASP A 212 9.12 1.93 -24.51
CA ASP A 212 8.73 3.14 -23.79
C ASP A 212 9.09 3.01 -22.31
N TYR A 213 10.05 3.83 -21.85
CA TYR A 213 10.50 3.75 -20.47
C TYR A 213 10.78 5.11 -19.85
N TYR A 214 10.79 5.13 -18.53
CA TYR A 214 10.89 6.33 -17.71
C TYR A 214 12.07 6.20 -16.73
N LEU A 215 12.97 7.18 -16.76
CA LEU A 215 14.07 7.29 -15.81
C LEU A 215 13.71 8.35 -14.78
N ILE A 216 13.65 7.93 -13.50
CA ILE A 216 13.15 8.77 -12.40
C ILE A 216 14.29 9.01 -11.42
N LEU A 217 14.55 10.26 -11.05
CA LEU A 217 15.53 10.62 -10.00
C LEU A 217 14.82 11.07 -8.72
N GLY A 218 15.28 10.58 -7.56
CA GLY A 218 14.75 10.97 -6.26
C GLY A 218 15.07 9.99 -5.14
N SER A 219 14.80 10.40 -3.90
CA SER A 219 14.77 9.45 -2.77
C SER A 219 13.65 8.42 -2.96
N PRO A 220 13.64 7.28 -2.24
CA PRO A 220 12.56 6.29 -2.38
C PRO A 220 11.16 6.91 -2.29
N LYS A 221 10.89 7.76 -1.29
CA LYS A 221 9.59 8.45 -1.19
C LYS A 221 9.28 9.33 -2.40
N ARG A 222 10.28 10.01 -2.96
CA ARG A 222 10.08 10.83 -4.16
C ARG A 222 9.82 9.96 -5.38
N ILE A 223 10.48 8.81 -5.50
CA ILE A 223 10.24 7.84 -6.58
C ILE A 223 8.78 7.38 -6.52
N PHE A 224 8.31 6.89 -5.37
CA PHE A 224 6.94 6.38 -5.23
C PHE A 224 5.88 7.49 -5.40
N SER A 225 6.13 8.70 -4.87
CA SER A 225 5.23 9.83 -5.16
C SER A 225 5.23 10.25 -6.63
N THR A 226 6.30 9.99 -7.36
CA THR A 226 6.35 10.23 -8.80
C THR A 226 5.62 9.13 -9.56
N LEU A 227 5.81 7.87 -9.17
CA LEU A 227 5.10 6.72 -9.72
C LEU A 227 3.59 6.90 -9.60
N ASP A 228 3.10 7.24 -8.42
CA ASP A 228 1.69 7.48 -8.13
C ASP A 228 1.06 8.52 -9.09
N VAL A 229 1.76 9.62 -9.35
CA VAL A 229 1.31 10.61 -10.35
C VAL A 229 1.33 10.05 -11.78
N LEU A 230 2.35 9.27 -12.14
CA LEU A 230 2.51 8.74 -13.50
C LEU A 230 1.52 7.60 -13.77
N THR A 231 1.27 6.74 -12.80
CA THR A 231 0.47 5.53 -12.96
C THR A 231 -0.98 5.68 -12.47
N GLY A 232 -1.29 6.80 -11.82
CA GLY A 232 -2.60 7.17 -11.28
C GLY A 232 -2.72 6.92 -9.79
N HIS A 233 -3.36 7.89 -9.12
CA HIS A 233 -3.61 7.84 -7.69
C HIS A 233 -4.59 6.72 -7.31
N ALA A 234 -4.32 6.00 -6.23
CA ALA A 234 -5.32 5.12 -5.64
C ALA A 234 -6.46 5.96 -5.03
N PRO A 235 -7.73 5.66 -5.31
CA PRO A 235 -8.85 6.30 -4.60
C PRO A 235 -8.89 5.86 -3.14
N LEU A 236 -9.53 6.66 -2.28
CA LEU A 236 -9.78 6.22 -0.91
C LEU A 236 -10.78 5.07 -0.88
N PHE A 237 -10.44 4.02 -0.18
CA PHE A 237 -11.37 2.95 0.18
C PHE A 237 -12.45 3.43 1.15
N PRO A 238 -13.60 2.73 1.25
CA PRO A 238 -14.55 2.98 2.30
C PRO A 238 -13.92 2.78 3.67
N LYS A 239 -14.27 3.62 4.65
CA LYS A 239 -13.59 3.66 5.96
C LYS A 239 -13.71 2.36 6.74
N TRP A 240 -14.83 1.63 6.59
CA TRP A 240 -15.05 0.33 7.20
C TRP A 240 -13.98 -0.70 6.80
N SER A 241 -13.45 -0.64 5.58
CA SER A 241 -12.50 -1.63 5.07
C SER A 241 -11.12 -1.59 5.77
N PHE A 242 -10.85 -0.55 6.54
CA PHE A 242 -9.65 -0.47 7.39
C PHE A 242 -9.83 -1.17 8.74
N GLY A 243 -11.03 -1.62 9.07
CA GLY A 243 -11.33 -2.45 10.22
C GLY A 243 -10.89 -3.90 10.01
N PHE A 244 -11.55 -4.82 10.70
CA PHE A 244 -11.28 -6.25 10.61
C PHE A 244 -12.31 -6.94 9.71
N ILE A 245 -11.85 -7.85 8.86
CA ILE A 245 -12.63 -8.64 7.92
C ILE A 245 -12.49 -10.12 8.28
N ASN A 246 -13.58 -10.80 8.61
CA ASN A 246 -13.61 -12.26 8.68
C ASN A 246 -14.13 -12.82 7.35
N SER A 247 -13.46 -13.83 6.83
CA SER A 247 -13.89 -14.55 5.64
C SER A 247 -14.11 -16.02 5.97
N GLN A 248 -15.11 -16.65 5.32
CA GLN A 248 -15.37 -18.07 5.52
C GLN A 248 -15.94 -18.72 4.26
N TRP A 249 -15.45 -19.94 4.00
CA TRP A 249 -15.96 -20.89 3.04
C TRP A 249 -16.72 -22.01 3.76
N GLY A 250 -17.87 -22.46 3.23
CA GLY A 250 -18.75 -23.43 3.86
C GLY A 250 -19.65 -22.78 4.92
N ILE A 251 -20.49 -21.82 4.52
CA ILE A 251 -21.34 -21.03 5.42
C ILE A 251 -22.76 -20.86 4.82
N ASN A 252 -23.73 -20.63 5.68
CA ASN A 252 -25.09 -20.22 5.33
C ASN A 252 -25.52 -18.99 6.18
N GLU A 253 -26.67 -18.44 5.87
CA GLU A 253 -27.21 -17.24 6.53
C GLU A 253 -27.32 -17.38 8.05
N GLY A 254 -27.88 -18.51 8.53
CA GLY A 254 -28.05 -18.73 9.98
C GLY A 254 -26.71 -18.81 10.72
N GLU A 255 -25.70 -19.46 10.14
CA GLU A 255 -24.35 -19.50 10.71
C GLU A 255 -23.69 -18.12 10.67
N LEU A 256 -23.85 -17.37 9.57
CA LEU A 256 -23.32 -16.01 9.44
C LEU A 256 -23.88 -15.11 10.56
N LEU A 257 -25.18 -15.06 10.72
CA LEU A 257 -25.83 -14.24 11.76
C LEU A 257 -25.39 -14.69 13.17
N HIS A 258 -25.32 -16.00 13.42
CA HIS A 258 -24.83 -16.53 14.69
C HIS A 258 -23.37 -16.05 14.97
N ILE A 259 -22.48 -16.10 14.00
CA ILE A 259 -21.09 -15.64 14.13
C ILE A 259 -21.05 -14.14 14.44
N ILE A 260 -21.82 -13.33 13.72
CA ILE A 260 -21.83 -11.87 13.93
C ILE A 260 -22.38 -11.51 15.31
N HIS A 261 -23.48 -12.09 15.73
CA HIS A 261 -23.99 -11.89 17.09
C HIS A 261 -22.97 -12.29 18.16
N ARG A 262 -22.20 -13.35 17.93
CA ARG A 262 -21.13 -13.78 18.85
C ARG A 262 -19.96 -12.79 18.89
N TYR A 263 -19.53 -12.20 17.74
CA TYR A 263 -18.58 -11.10 17.73
C TYR A 263 -19.04 -9.94 18.60
N ARG A 264 -20.29 -9.53 18.45
CA ARG A 264 -20.90 -8.43 19.24
C ARG A 264 -20.97 -8.77 20.73
N ALA A 265 -21.44 -9.97 21.07
CA ALA A 265 -21.54 -10.43 22.48
C ALA A 265 -20.16 -10.54 23.18
N LEU A 266 -19.12 -10.90 22.44
CA LEU A 266 -17.75 -10.98 22.97
C LEU A 266 -17.00 -9.66 22.87
N HIS A 267 -17.61 -8.59 22.39
CA HIS A 267 -17.00 -7.28 22.17
C HIS A 267 -15.73 -7.33 21.30
N ILE A 268 -15.66 -8.24 20.33
CA ILE A 268 -14.55 -8.33 19.38
C ILE A 268 -14.89 -7.46 18.17
N PRO A 269 -14.05 -6.47 17.83
CA PRO A 269 -14.33 -5.57 16.71
C PRO A 269 -14.32 -6.30 15.37
N ILE A 270 -15.28 -5.97 14.49
CA ILE A 270 -15.38 -6.45 13.12
C ILE A 270 -16.26 -5.52 12.29
N ASP A 271 -15.87 -5.25 11.03
CA ASP A 271 -16.60 -4.38 10.10
C ASP A 271 -17.18 -5.12 8.91
N ALA A 272 -16.57 -6.20 8.47
CA ALA A 272 -17.04 -6.89 7.28
C ALA A 272 -16.90 -8.40 7.37
N PHE A 273 -17.78 -9.08 6.62
CA PHE A 273 -17.71 -10.51 6.44
C PHE A 273 -17.59 -10.84 4.94
N SER A 274 -16.56 -11.62 4.58
CA SER A 274 -16.34 -12.03 3.21
C SER A 274 -16.89 -13.44 2.97
N LEU A 275 -17.81 -13.55 2.04
CA LEU A 275 -18.46 -14.79 1.64
C LEU A 275 -17.72 -15.41 0.45
N ASP A 276 -17.28 -16.64 0.62
CA ASP A 276 -16.75 -17.46 -0.45
C ASP A 276 -17.89 -17.97 -1.36
N PHE A 277 -17.72 -19.02 -2.12
CA PHE A 277 -18.66 -19.52 -3.14
C PHE A 277 -20.10 -19.67 -2.69
N ASP A 278 -20.34 -19.84 -1.39
CA ASP A 278 -21.64 -20.18 -0.81
C ASP A 278 -22.75 -19.16 -1.10
N TRP A 279 -22.38 -17.87 -1.27
CA TRP A 279 -23.37 -16.81 -1.50
C TRP A 279 -23.99 -16.87 -2.90
N LYS A 280 -23.29 -17.45 -3.89
CA LYS A 280 -23.74 -17.51 -5.28
C LYS A 280 -24.82 -18.57 -5.47
N ALA A 281 -25.73 -18.34 -6.40
CA ALA A 281 -26.83 -19.27 -6.71
C ALA A 281 -26.35 -20.68 -7.08
N TRP A 282 -25.21 -20.78 -7.73
CA TRP A 282 -24.58 -22.05 -8.10
C TRP A 282 -23.66 -22.61 -7.01
N GLY A 283 -23.36 -21.84 -5.96
CA GLY A 283 -22.54 -22.24 -4.84
C GLY A 283 -21.14 -22.70 -5.24
N GLN A 284 -20.50 -23.49 -4.36
CA GLN A 284 -19.11 -23.92 -4.55
C GLN A 284 -18.89 -24.84 -5.74
N ASN A 285 -19.91 -25.54 -6.24
CA ASN A 285 -19.82 -26.46 -7.37
C ASN A 285 -20.18 -25.84 -8.72
N ASN A 286 -20.58 -24.57 -8.74
CA ASN A 286 -20.98 -23.86 -9.94
C ASN A 286 -20.54 -22.39 -9.85
N TYR A 287 -19.69 -21.98 -10.77
CA TYR A 287 -19.27 -20.59 -10.89
C TYR A 287 -20.20 -19.82 -11.84
N GLY A 288 -20.16 -18.50 -11.78
CA GLY A 288 -20.68 -17.65 -12.82
C GLY A 288 -22.09 -17.14 -12.61
N GLU A 289 -22.91 -17.70 -11.74
CA GLU A 289 -24.13 -17.02 -11.34
C GLU A 289 -23.79 -15.87 -10.38
N PHE A 290 -24.23 -14.67 -10.73
CA PHE A 290 -24.00 -13.47 -9.91
C PHE A 290 -25.23 -13.11 -9.10
N ARG A 291 -25.87 -14.13 -8.53
CA ARG A 291 -27.11 -14.04 -7.76
C ARG A 291 -26.97 -14.76 -6.44
N TRP A 292 -27.74 -14.35 -5.48
CA TRP A 292 -27.81 -15.02 -4.21
C TRP A 292 -28.27 -16.49 -4.31
N ASN A 293 -27.59 -17.34 -3.59
CA ASN A 293 -28.03 -18.71 -3.33
C ASN A 293 -29.18 -18.69 -2.29
N SER A 294 -30.40 -18.60 -2.75
CA SER A 294 -31.57 -18.47 -1.88
C SER A 294 -31.82 -19.68 -0.96
N LYS A 295 -31.19 -20.84 -1.22
CA LYS A 295 -31.22 -21.99 -0.32
C LYS A 295 -30.32 -21.79 0.90
N LYS A 296 -29.16 -21.19 0.71
CA LYS A 296 -28.18 -20.91 1.78
C LYS A 296 -28.44 -19.54 2.43
N PHE A 297 -28.87 -18.56 1.65
CA PHE A 297 -29.12 -17.18 2.07
C PHE A 297 -30.52 -16.75 1.61
N PRO A 298 -31.61 -17.21 2.31
CA PRO A 298 -32.99 -16.95 1.89
C PRO A 298 -33.33 -15.45 1.90
N ASP A 299 -32.79 -14.68 2.80
CA ASP A 299 -33.04 -13.24 2.94
C ASP A 299 -32.10 -12.36 2.10
N GLY A 300 -31.05 -12.96 1.49
CA GLY A 300 -30.11 -12.27 0.62
C GLY A 300 -30.76 -11.59 -0.59
N PRO A 301 -31.55 -12.29 -1.43
CA PRO A 301 -32.12 -11.72 -2.67
C PRO A 301 -33.04 -10.53 -2.44
N THR A 302 -33.62 -10.38 -1.26
CA THR A 302 -34.55 -9.29 -0.90
C THR A 302 -33.84 -8.12 -0.19
N GLY A 303 -32.54 -8.22 0.08
CA GLY A 303 -31.78 -7.28 0.89
C GLY A 303 -32.20 -7.25 2.37
N LYS A 304 -32.99 -8.22 2.85
CA LYS A 304 -33.36 -8.28 4.28
C LYS A 304 -32.13 -8.63 5.13
N LEU A 305 -31.31 -9.58 4.67
CA LEU A 305 -30.03 -9.92 5.31
C LEU A 305 -29.11 -8.70 5.41
N ASP A 306 -29.00 -7.91 4.34
CA ASP A 306 -28.19 -6.68 4.33
C ASP A 306 -28.65 -5.68 5.38
N ARG A 307 -29.97 -5.44 5.48
CA ARG A 307 -30.50 -4.53 6.51
C ARG A 307 -30.22 -5.00 7.92
N GLU A 308 -30.30 -6.29 8.19
CA GLU A 308 -29.97 -6.87 9.50
C GLU A 308 -28.48 -6.72 9.82
N LEU A 309 -27.61 -7.04 8.88
CA LEU A 309 -26.15 -6.93 9.04
C LEU A 309 -25.71 -5.47 9.15
N THR A 310 -26.28 -4.56 8.38
CA THR A 310 -26.03 -3.12 8.47
C THR A 310 -26.39 -2.57 9.86
N ALA A 311 -27.52 -3.02 10.45
CA ALA A 311 -27.90 -2.67 11.83
C ALA A 311 -26.87 -3.17 12.86
N LEU A 312 -26.14 -4.23 12.54
CA LEU A 312 -25.05 -4.76 13.32
C LEU A 312 -23.68 -4.16 12.94
N GLY A 313 -23.61 -3.21 11.99
CA GLY A 313 -22.38 -2.59 11.50
C GLY A 313 -21.50 -3.54 10.70
N ILE A 314 -22.08 -4.40 9.88
CA ILE A 314 -21.38 -5.39 9.05
C ILE A 314 -21.64 -5.14 7.57
N HIS A 315 -20.59 -5.12 6.78
CA HIS A 315 -20.61 -5.06 5.33
C HIS A 315 -20.28 -6.43 4.73
N LEU A 316 -20.93 -6.80 3.62
CA LEU A 316 -20.67 -8.06 2.94
C LEU A 316 -19.72 -7.88 1.74
N ILE A 317 -18.82 -8.83 1.60
CA ILE A 317 -17.89 -8.96 0.49
C ILE A 317 -18.17 -10.29 -0.19
N GLY A 318 -18.32 -10.30 -1.51
CA GLY A 318 -18.60 -11.50 -2.28
C GLY A 318 -17.43 -11.92 -3.16
N ILE A 319 -17.10 -13.23 -3.19
CA ILE A 319 -16.09 -13.76 -4.11
C ILE A 319 -16.61 -13.73 -5.55
N MET A 320 -15.73 -13.35 -6.46
CA MET A 320 -15.96 -13.30 -7.91
C MET A 320 -14.88 -14.08 -8.64
N LYS A 321 -15.15 -14.50 -9.88
CA LYS A 321 -14.17 -15.16 -10.74
C LYS A 321 -14.30 -14.66 -12.19
N PRO A 322 -13.21 -14.59 -12.96
CA PRO A 322 -13.24 -14.21 -14.37
C PRO A 322 -13.77 -15.33 -15.27
N ARG A 323 -13.67 -16.60 -14.82
CA ARG A 323 -14.23 -17.75 -15.52
C ARG A 323 -15.59 -18.10 -14.98
N ILE A 324 -16.52 -18.43 -15.87
CA ILE A 324 -17.90 -18.78 -15.54
C ILE A 324 -18.34 -20.01 -16.31
N HIS A 325 -19.34 -20.71 -15.79
CA HIS A 325 -19.92 -21.87 -16.46
C HIS A 325 -20.66 -21.46 -17.72
N VAL A 326 -20.40 -22.14 -18.83
CA VAL A 326 -21.00 -21.79 -20.13
C VAL A 326 -22.50 -22.01 -20.18
N ASN A 327 -23.05 -22.88 -19.33
CA ASN A 327 -24.47 -23.23 -19.29
C ASN A 327 -25.26 -22.44 -18.25
N THR A 328 -24.68 -21.45 -17.60
CA THR A 328 -25.41 -20.51 -16.73
C THR A 328 -26.09 -19.43 -17.55
N VAL A 329 -26.98 -18.66 -16.94
CA VAL A 329 -27.62 -17.50 -17.60
C VAL A 329 -26.57 -16.52 -18.10
N GLU A 330 -25.57 -16.24 -17.26
CA GLU A 330 -24.46 -15.37 -17.61
C GLU A 330 -23.56 -15.98 -18.70
N GLY A 331 -23.34 -17.29 -18.65
CA GLY A 331 -22.55 -18.02 -19.67
C GLY A 331 -23.25 -18.06 -21.03
N GLN A 332 -24.57 -18.24 -21.06
CA GLN A 332 -25.36 -18.16 -22.29
C GLN A 332 -25.31 -16.74 -22.86
N TYR A 333 -25.51 -15.72 -22.03
CA TYR A 333 -25.38 -14.33 -22.46
C TYR A 333 -23.99 -14.03 -23.03
N ALA A 334 -22.93 -14.49 -22.34
CA ALA A 334 -21.56 -14.29 -22.78
C ALA A 334 -21.27 -15.00 -24.13
N THR A 335 -21.93 -16.15 -24.38
CA THR A 335 -21.83 -16.86 -25.66
C THR A 335 -22.54 -16.11 -26.78
N GLU A 336 -23.77 -15.68 -26.57
CA GLU A 336 -24.58 -14.93 -27.54
C GLU A 336 -23.95 -13.59 -27.93
N HIS A 337 -23.29 -12.93 -26.96
CA HIS A 337 -22.67 -11.62 -27.16
C HIS A 337 -21.16 -11.68 -27.40
N HIS A 338 -20.59 -12.87 -27.61
CA HIS A 338 -19.17 -13.08 -27.91
C HIS A 338 -18.21 -12.47 -26.87
N LEU A 339 -18.51 -12.64 -25.57
CA LEU A 339 -17.74 -12.02 -24.48
C LEU A 339 -16.56 -12.87 -23.96
N TRP A 340 -16.34 -14.05 -24.53
CA TRP A 340 -15.25 -14.94 -24.16
C TRP A 340 -13.89 -14.50 -24.71
N LEU A 341 -12.82 -14.93 -24.05
CA LEU A 341 -11.46 -14.80 -24.61
C LEU A 341 -11.40 -15.43 -25.99
N PRO A 342 -10.75 -14.76 -26.98
CA PRO A 342 -10.65 -15.27 -28.35
C PRO A 342 -9.99 -16.64 -28.42
N GLY A 343 -10.58 -17.54 -29.23
CA GLY A 343 -10.01 -18.89 -29.46
C GLY A 343 -10.07 -19.85 -28.27
N GLN A 344 -10.57 -19.44 -27.10
CA GLN A 344 -10.64 -20.31 -25.94
C GLN A 344 -11.73 -21.38 -26.11
N LYS A 345 -11.36 -22.66 -26.02
CA LYS A 345 -12.28 -23.77 -25.88
C LYS A 345 -12.74 -23.87 -24.41
N ALA A 346 -13.94 -24.42 -24.19
CA ALA A 346 -14.39 -24.72 -22.85
C ALA A 346 -13.45 -25.74 -22.19
N SER A 347 -13.02 -25.47 -20.98
CA SER A 347 -12.29 -26.40 -20.12
C SER A 347 -13.24 -26.95 -19.05
N ILE A 348 -12.87 -28.06 -18.45
CA ILE A 348 -13.59 -28.58 -17.30
C ILE A 348 -12.99 -27.93 -16.04
N ASP A 349 -13.85 -27.24 -15.28
CA ASP A 349 -13.44 -26.66 -14.02
C ASP A 349 -13.01 -27.77 -13.04
N TYR A 350 -11.87 -27.56 -12.37
CA TYR A 350 -11.27 -28.55 -11.48
C TYR A 350 -12.14 -28.89 -10.26
N PHE A 351 -12.97 -27.96 -9.85
CA PHE A 351 -13.78 -28.09 -8.65
C PHE A 351 -15.22 -28.53 -8.94
N SER A 352 -15.89 -27.87 -9.87
CA SER A 352 -17.29 -28.17 -10.23
C SER A 352 -17.43 -29.31 -11.22
N HIS A 353 -16.35 -29.70 -11.90
CA HIS A 353 -16.34 -30.69 -13.01
C HIS A 353 -17.31 -30.32 -14.16
N LYS A 354 -17.59 -29.02 -14.35
CA LYS A 354 -18.47 -28.49 -15.39
C LYS A 354 -17.70 -27.63 -16.40
N PRO A 355 -18.21 -27.48 -17.63
CA PRO A 355 -17.54 -26.67 -18.65
C PRO A 355 -17.58 -25.19 -18.30
N VAL A 356 -16.40 -24.54 -18.34
CA VAL A 356 -16.18 -23.12 -18.07
C VAL A 356 -15.40 -22.46 -19.17
N LYS A 357 -15.55 -21.15 -19.32
CA LYS A 357 -14.74 -20.26 -20.14
C LYS A 357 -14.45 -18.97 -19.40
N THR A 358 -13.37 -18.30 -19.78
CA THR A 358 -12.95 -17.03 -19.19
C THR A 358 -13.50 -15.87 -20.02
N LEU A 359 -14.04 -14.85 -19.33
CA LEU A 359 -14.51 -13.62 -19.94
C LEU A 359 -13.34 -12.79 -20.48
N ASP A 360 -13.55 -12.11 -21.61
CA ASP A 360 -12.58 -11.20 -22.20
C ASP A 360 -12.82 -9.77 -21.67
N PHE A 361 -12.10 -9.40 -20.61
CA PHE A 361 -12.21 -8.06 -20.02
C PHE A 361 -11.51 -6.96 -20.84
N ASP A 362 -10.80 -7.28 -21.92
CA ASP A 362 -10.31 -6.28 -22.87
C ASP A 362 -11.46 -5.64 -23.67
N LYS A 363 -12.58 -6.36 -23.81
CA LYS A 363 -13.77 -5.83 -24.45
C LYS A 363 -14.54 -4.87 -23.54
N ALA A 364 -14.81 -3.67 -24.04
CA ALA A 364 -15.64 -2.70 -23.33
C ALA A 364 -17.06 -3.21 -23.05
N ALA A 365 -17.60 -4.06 -23.95
CA ALA A 365 -18.91 -4.70 -23.79
C ALA A 365 -18.91 -5.63 -22.56
N THR A 366 -17.88 -6.47 -22.39
CA THR A 366 -17.73 -7.35 -21.22
C THR A 366 -17.68 -6.52 -19.94
N ARG A 367 -16.81 -5.50 -19.87
CA ARG A 367 -16.68 -4.64 -18.69
C ARG A 367 -17.98 -3.94 -18.32
N LYS A 368 -18.73 -3.43 -19.29
CA LYS A 368 -20.03 -2.79 -19.05
C LYS A 368 -21.05 -3.79 -18.51
N TRP A 369 -21.17 -4.95 -19.15
CA TRP A 369 -22.11 -6.00 -18.78
C TRP A 369 -21.81 -6.60 -17.42
N PHE A 370 -20.55 -6.82 -17.09
CA PHE A 370 -20.13 -7.50 -15.87
C PHE A 370 -20.65 -6.82 -14.60
N PHE A 371 -20.64 -5.49 -14.55
CA PHE A 371 -21.28 -4.79 -13.45
C PHE A 371 -22.81 -4.58 -13.71
N ASN A 372 -23.19 -4.04 -14.85
CA ASN A 372 -24.58 -3.74 -15.14
C ASN A 372 -25.02 -4.35 -16.49
N PRO A 373 -25.89 -5.38 -16.50
CA PRO A 373 -26.78 -5.79 -15.39
C PRO A 373 -26.25 -6.90 -14.48
N ALA A 374 -25.14 -7.58 -14.78
CA ALA A 374 -24.83 -8.88 -14.17
C ALA A 374 -24.70 -8.82 -12.63
N LEU A 375 -23.95 -7.88 -12.07
CA LEU A 375 -23.68 -7.77 -10.63
C LEU A 375 -24.51 -6.72 -9.89
N ARG A 376 -25.17 -5.84 -10.63
CA ARG A 376 -25.85 -4.68 -10.03
C ARG A 376 -26.86 -5.06 -8.94
N HIS A 377 -27.67 -6.08 -9.18
CA HIS A 377 -28.67 -6.52 -8.20
C HIS A 377 -28.02 -7.07 -6.91
N SER A 378 -26.91 -7.80 -7.04
CA SER A 378 -26.15 -8.29 -5.88
C SER A 378 -25.57 -7.14 -5.05
N PHE A 379 -25.12 -6.08 -5.71
CA PHE A 379 -24.68 -4.85 -5.02
C PHE A 379 -25.86 -4.16 -4.30
N GLU A 380 -26.99 -3.99 -4.96
CA GLU A 380 -28.20 -3.37 -4.40
C GLU A 380 -28.80 -4.18 -3.23
N THR A 381 -28.44 -5.44 -3.09
CA THR A 381 -28.90 -6.34 -2.02
C THR A 381 -27.83 -6.70 -0.99
N GLY A 382 -26.68 -5.97 -0.99
CA GLY A 382 -25.75 -5.96 0.13
C GLY A 382 -24.33 -6.48 -0.15
N ILE A 383 -24.02 -6.99 -1.34
CA ILE A 383 -22.62 -7.33 -1.69
C ILE A 383 -21.90 -6.04 -2.12
N VAL A 384 -21.32 -5.34 -1.13
CA VAL A 384 -20.73 -4.00 -1.35
C VAL A 384 -19.20 -4.01 -1.49
N GLY A 385 -18.57 -5.17 -1.35
CA GLY A 385 -17.14 -5.38 -1.57
C GLY A 385 -16.90 -6.55 -2.54
N TRP A 386 -15.83 -6.50 -3.30
CA TRP A 386 -15.51 -7.46 -4.35
C TRP A 386 -14.24 -8.24 -4.01
N TRP A 387 -14.31 -9.56 -4.01
CA TRP A 387 -13.15 -10.43 -3.88
C TRP A 387 -12.95 -11.19 -5.20
N ASN A 388 -11.98 -10.69 -6.01
CA ASN A 388 -11.66 -11.22 -7.33
C ASN A 388 -10.65 -12.36 -7.19
N ASP A 389 -11.13 -13.58 -7.15
CA ASP A 389 -10.32 -14.78 -7.05
C ASP A 389 -10.05 -15.37 -8.44
N GLU A 390 -8.88 -16.01 -8.61
CA GLU A 390 -8.42 -16.64 -9.85
C GLU A 390 -8.39 -15.70 -11.09
N ASP A 391 -8.38 -14.40 -10.85
CA ASP A 391 -8.20 -13.40 -11.89
C ASP A 391 -6.79 -13.51 -12.52
N ASP A 392 -5.81 -14.02 -11.79
CA ASP A 392 -4.46 -14.34 -12.23
C ASP A 392 -4.39 -15.50 -13.25
N GLU A 393 -5.41 -16.35 -13.34
CA GLU A 393 -5.48 -17.47 -14.28
C GLU A 393 -5.93 -17.09 -15.70
N THR A 394 -6.14 -15.82 -15.95
CA THR A 394 -6.63 -15.31 -17.24
C THR A 394 -5.57 -15.28 -18.35
N GLY A 395 -4.33 -15.63 -18.04
CA GLY A 395 -3.23 -15.75 -19.01
C GLY A 395 -2.42 -14.49 -19.25
N HIS A 396 -2.88 -13.30 -18.85
CA HIS A 396 -2.10 -12.07 -18.89
C HIS A 396 -2.65 -10.97 -17.96
N ASP A 397 -1.74 -10.11 -17.51
CA ASP A 397 -1.96 -9.13 -16.45
C ASP A 397 -3.10 -8.14 -16.73
N ARG A 398 -3.36 -7.83 -18.00
CA ARG A 398 -4.39 -6.87 -18.39
C ARG A 398 -5.81 -7.37 -18.12
N GLN A 399 -6.06 -8.67 -18.07
CA GLN A 399 -7.39 -9.22 -17.85
C GLN A 399 -7.87 -8.98 -16.40
N PHE A 400 -7.06 -9.32 -15.41
CA PHE A 400 -7.44 -9.06 -14.02
C PHE A 400 -7.53 -7.56 -13.71
N PHE A 401 -6.63 -6.77 -14.25
CA PHE A 401 -6.67 -5.32 -14.21
C PHE A 401 -7.98 -4.75 -14.76
N ASN A 402 -8.43 -5.24 -15.93
CA ASN A 402 -9.67 -4.83 -16.54
C ASN A 402 -10.92 -5.43 -15.88
N MET A 403 -10.82 -6.56 -15.20
CA MET A 403 -11.91 -7.10 -14.38
C MET A 403 -12.22 -6.15 -13.22
N GLU A 404 -11.21 -5.71 -12.48
CA GLU A 404 -11.41 -4.71 -11.43
C GLU A 404 -11.88 -3.37 -11.99
N ARG A 405 -11.32 -2.93 -13.11
CA ARG A 405 -11.81 -1.73 -13.80
C ARG A 405 -13.29 -1.82 -14.12
N ALA A 406 -13.80 -2.99 -14.50
CA ALA A 406 -15.22 -3.19 -14.78
C ALA A 406 -16.09 -2.93 -13.56
N LEU A 407 -15.64 -3.39 -12.38
CA LEU A 407 -16.30 -3.16 -11.10
C LEU A 407 -16.22 -1.69 -10.69
N TYR A 408 -15.04 -1.11 -10.76
CA TYR A 408 -14.79 0.28 -10.39
C TYR A 408 -15.58 1.27 -11.25
N ASP A 409 -15.45 1.19 -12.57
CA ASP A 409 -16.16 2.08 -13.52
C ASP A 409 -17.68 1.88 -13.44
N GLY A 410 -18.12 0.62 -13.28
CA GLY A 410 -19.53 0.26 -13.17
C GLY A 410 -20.15 0.77 -11.88
N GLN A 411 -19.56 0.49 -10.72
CA GLN A 411 -20.09 0.95 -9.44
C GLN A 411 -20.11 2.47 -9.36
N ARG A 412 -19.04 3.15 -9.73
CA ARG A 412 -18.97 4.63 -9.74
C ARG A 412 -20.02 5.28 -10.65
N LYS A 413 -20.40 4.60 -11.73
CA LYS A 413 -21.38 5.13 -12.68
C LYS A 413 -22.79 5.14 -12.10
N TYR A 414 -23.16 4.12 -11.32
CA TYR A 414 -24.54 3.93 -10.85
C TYR A 414 -24.74 4.29 -9.39
N PHE A 415 -23.65 4.29 -8.61
CA PHE A 415 -23.67 4.49 -7.15
C PHE A 415 -22.66 5.54 -6.73
N LYS A 416 -22.82 6.05 -5.51
CA LYS A 416 -21.91 7.07 -4.93
C LYS A 416 -20.91 6.47 -3.94
N GLU A 417 -21.13 5.23 -3.55
CA GLU A 417 -20.32 4.49 -2.59
C GLU A 417 -18.95 4.15 -3.17
N ARG A 418 -17.94 4.23 -2.32
CA ARG A 418 -16.55 3.88 -2.69
C ARG A 418 -16.43 2.41 -2.99
N VAL A 419 -15.71 2.11 -4.04
CA VAL A 419 -15.33 0.74 -4.39
C VAL A 419 -14.28 0.24 -3.40
N TRP A 420 -14.39 -1.02 -3.02
CA TRP A 420 -13.37 -1.80 -2.36
C TRP A 420 -13.25 -3.15 -3.06
N SER A 421 -12.02 -3.56 -3.35
CA SER A 421 -11.75 -4.87 -3.91
C SER A 421 -10.52 -5.53 -3.32
N LEU A 422 -10.49 -6.86 -3.40
CA LEU A 422 -9.39 -7.72 -3.04
C LEU A 422 -9.11 -8.64 -4.22
N ASN A 423 -7.90 -8.57 -4.77
CA ASN A 423 -7.52 -9.23 -6.01
C ASN A 423 -6.37 -10.22 -5.78
N ARG A 424 -6.25 -11.23 -6.61
CA ARG A 424 -5.27 -12.31 -6.46
C ARG A 424 -3.94 -12.04 -7.14
N ASN A 425 -3.85 -11.01 -7.94
CA ASN A 425 -2.63 -10.56 -8.59
C ASN A 425 -2.60 -9.03 -8.65
N PHE A 426 -1.43 -8.44 -8.86
CA PHE A 426 -1.26 -6.99 -8.97
C PHE A 426 -0.33 -6.66 -10.13
N TRP A 427 -0.71 -5.62 -10.86
CA TRP A 427 0.11 -4.96 -11.85
C TRP A 427 0.11 -3.45 -11.61
N LEU A 428 1.29 -2.81 -11.68
CA LEU A 428 1.41 -1.38 -11.45
C LEU A 428 0.50 -0.57 -12.38
N GLY A 429 -0.31 0.29 -11.81
CA GLY A 429 -1.39 1.01 -12.48
C GLY A 429 -2.79 0.52 -12.09
N ALA A 430 -2.93 -0.71 -11.56
CA ALA A 430 -4.21 -1.23 -11.07
C ALA A 430 -4.73 -0.44 -9.86
N GLN A 431 -3.84 0.10 -9.01
CA GLN A 431 -4.21 0.85 -7.81
C GLN A 431 -5.21 1.97 -8.08
N ARG A 432 -5.24 2.56 -9.29
CA ARG A 432 -6.19 3.64 -9.66
C ARG A 432 -7.66 3.19 -9.73
N TYR A 433 -7.91 1.88 -9.62
CA TYR A 433 -9.25 1.28 -9.64
C TYR A 433 -9.68 0.70 -8.29
N ALA A 434 -9.19 1.28 -7.17
CA ALA A 434 -9.51 0.80 -5.82
C ALA A 434 -9.08 -0.66 -5.59
N TYR A 435 -7.84 -0.97 -5.89
CA TYR A 435 -7.27 -2.30 -5.95
C TYR A 435 -6.57 -2.67 -4.65
N GLY A 436 -7.00 -3.73 -3.98
CA GLY A 436 -6.28 -4.39 -2.89
C GLY A 436 -5.79 -5.76 -3.34
N LEU A 437 -4.73 -6.24 -2.75
CA LEU A 437 -4.12 -7.54 -3.03
C LEU A 437 -4.12 -8.41 -1.78
N TRP A 438 -4.36 -9.72 -1.91
CA TRP A 438 -3.98 -10.68 -0.86
C TRP A 438 -2.96 -11.70 -1.38
N SER A 439 -2.25 -12.32 -0.46
CA SER A 439 -1.12 -13.21 -0.79
C SER A 439 -1.51 -14.61 -1.27
N GLY A 440 -2.77 -14.84 -1.67
CA GLY A 440 -3.27 -16.14 -2.14
C GLY A 440 -3.40 -17.18 -1.03
N ASP A 441 -3.53 -18.44 -1.40
CA ASP A 441 -3.87 -19.59 -0.55
C ASP A 441 -2.68 -20.06 0.29
N ILE A 442 -2.26 -19.25 1.24
CA ILE A 442 -1.10 -19.52 2.09
C ILE A 442 -1.38 -20.62 3.14
N ARG A 443 -0.34 -21.25 3.65
CA ARG A 443 -0.47 -22.26 4.71
C ARG A 443 -0.45 -21.61 6.09
N SER A 444 -1.12 -22.26 7.05
CA SER A 444 -0.94 -21.98 8.48
C SER A 444 0.49 -22.30 8.94
N GLY A 445 0.89 -21.76 10.07
CA GLY A 445 2.17 -22.02 10.71
C GLY A 445 3.13 -20.83 10.69
N PHE A 446 4.11 -20.87 11.58
CA PHE A 446 5.05 -19.76 11.78
C PHE A 446 5.96 -19.50 10.58
N ALA A 447 6.35 -20.54 9.83
CA ALA A 447 7.20 -20.37 8.64
C ALA A 447 6.48 -19.59 7.53
N SER A 448 5.22 -19.94 7.27
CA SER A 448 4.38 -19.23 6.31
C SER A 448 4.15 -17.78 6.76
N MET A 449 3.78 -17.57 8.04
CA MET A 449 3.61 -16.24 8.63
C MET A 449 4.89 -15.39 8.51
N ALA A 450 6.05 -16.00 8.75
CA ALA A 450 7.34 -15.31 8.62
C ALA A 450 7.60 -14.84 7.18
N ALA A 451 7.22 -15.65 6.18
CA ALA A 451 7.37 -15.31 4.76
C ALA A 451 6.48 -14.13 4.34
N GLN A 452 5.29 -13.99 4.95
CA GLN A 452 4.36 -12.90 4.60
C GLN A 452 4.94 -11.50 4.88
N ARG A 453 5.86 -11.34 5.83
CA ARG A 453 6.55 -10.06 6.06
C ARG A 453 7.35 -9.61 4.84
N GLN A 454 8.09 -10.54 4.24
CA GLN A 454 8.85 -10.25 3.02
C GLN A 454 7.91 -9.94 1.86
N ARG A 455 6.87 -10.75 1.67
CA ARG A 455 5.91 -10.54 0.56
C ARG A 455 5.23 -9.18 0.66
N MET A 456 4.70 -8.81 1.82
CA MET A 456 4.09 -7.51 2.06
C MET A 456 5.03 -6.36 1.68
N LEU A 457 6.28 -6.38 2.15
CA LEU A 457 7.24 -5.31 1.85
C LEU A 457 7.68 -5.32 0.39
N SER A 458 7.79 -6.50 -0.23
CA SER A 458 8.12 -6.62 -1.66
C SER A 458 6.96 -6.18 -2.56
N ALA A 459 5.70 -6.42 -2.16
CA ALA A 459 4.53 -5.89 -2.85
C ALA A 459 4.51 -4.35 -2.81
N ILE A 460 4.86 -3.76 -1.67
CA ILE A 460 5.02 -2.31 -1.55
C ILE A 460 6.15 -1.79 -2.43
N ASP A 461 7.25 -2.54 -2.54
CA ASP A 461 8.40 -2.18 -3.38
C ASP A 461 8.08 -2.21 -4.90
N VAL A 462 6.97 -2.81 -5.31
CA VAL A 462 6.43 -2.75 -6.68
C VAL A 462 5.25 -1.81 -6.85
N GLY A 463 4.83 -1.11 -5.79
CA GLY A 463 3.78 -0.08 -5.85
C GLY A 463 2.42 -0.51 -5.30
N GLU A 464 2.25 -1.76 -4.82
CA GLU A 464 1.03 -2.21 -4.15
C GLU A 464 1.03 -1.81 -2.69
N MET A 465 0.19 -0.83 -2.32
CA MET A 465 0.13 -0.28 -0.97
C MET A 465 -0.96 -0.93 -0.09
N TRP A 466 -1.94 -1.62 -0.70
CA TRP A 466 -3.11 -2.21 -0.02
C TRP A 466 -3.05 -3.73 -0.03
N TRP A 467 -2.01 -4.24 0.60
CA TRP A 467 -1.75 -5.67 0.71
C TRP A 467 -2.39 -6.28 1.96
N GLY A 468 -2.91 -7.50 1.83
CA GLY A 468 -3.42 -8.34 2.91
C GLY A 468 -2.99 -9.80 2.75
N MET A 469 -3.49 -10.63 3.64
CA MET A 469 -3.24 -12.07 3.64
C MET A 469 -4.43 -12.83 4.21
N ASP A 470 -4.43 -14.15 4.04
CA ASP A 470 -5.32 -15.04 4.78
C ASP A 470 -4.76 -15.24 6.19
N GLY A 471 -5.08 -14.33 7.10
CA GLY A 471 -4.64 -14.40 8.50
C GLY A 471 -5.02 -15.73 9.15
N GLY A 472 -4.04 -16.35 9.82
CA GLY A 472 -4.18 -17.73 10.30
C GLY A 472 -3.83 -18.82 9.27
N GLY A 473 -3.70 -18.45 8.01
CA GLY A 473 -3.43 -19.33 6.87
C GLY A 473 -4.70 -19.94 6.26
N PHE A 474 -4.76 -20.00 4.93
CA PHE A 474 -5.86 -20.65 4.21
C PHE A 474 -5.86 -22.17 4.43
N HIS A 475 -4.74 -22.82 4.13
CA HIS A 475 -4.60 -24.26 4.35
C HIS A 475 -4.15 -24.60 5.76
N LEU A 476 -4.63 -25.73 6.29
CA LEU A 476 -4.31 -26.28 7.61
C LEU A 476 -4.88 -25.43 8.77
N HIS A 477 -4.72 -25.91 10.00
CA HIS A 477 -5.14 -25.23 11.21
C HIS A 477 -3.95 -24.61 11.94
N PRO A 478 -3.97 -23.33 12.28
CA PRO A 478 -2.96 -22.73 13.12
C PRO A 478 -3.10 -23.27 14.57
N SER A 479 -1.98 -23.36 15.28
CA SER A 479 -2.03 -23.52 16.75
C SER A 479 -2.59 -22.23 17.37
N SER A 480 -3.05 -22.32 18.63
CA SER A 480 -3.53 -21.17 19.39
C SER A 480 -2.53 -20.01 19.41
N GLU A 481 -1.24 -20.30 19.68
CA GLU A 481 -0.18 -19.29 19.65
C GLU A 481 0.02 -18.71 18.25
N ASN A 482 0.05 -19.56 17.21
CA ASN A 482 0.25 -19.10 15.85
C ASN A 482 -0.90 -18.19 15.40
N TYR A 483 -2.15 -18.53 15.73
CA TYR A 483 -3.31 -17.70 15.44
C TYR A 483 -3.22 -16.34 16.13
N ALA A 484 -2.93 -16.31 17.44
CA ALA A 484 -2.80 -15.07 18.19
C ALA A 484 -1.71 -14.16 17.59
N ARG A 485 -0.52 -14.72 17.34
CA ARG A 485 0.60 -13.98 16.72
C ARG A 485 0.29 -13.52 15.29
N TRP A 486 -0.54 -14.27 14.59
CA TRP A 486 -0.99 -13.86 13.25
C TRP A 486 -1.88 -12.63 13.31
N LEU A 487 -2.84 -12.59 14.25
CA LEU A 487 -3.72 -11.43 14.43
C LEU A 487 -2.95 -10.19 14.90
N GLU A 488 -1.90 -10.36 15.71
CA GLU A 488 -0.99 -9.25 16.06
C GLU A 488 -0.27 -8.69 14.82
N PHE A 489 0.15 -9.55 13.90
CA PHE A 489 0.74 -9.11 12.64
C PHE A 489 -0.30 -8.41 11.77
N ASP A 490 -1.46 -9.03 11.59
CA ASP A 490 -2.52 -8.60 10.69
C ASP A 490 -3.12 -7.24 11.13
N ALA A 491 -3.17 -6.97 12.43
CA ALA A 491 -3.57 -5.67 12.96
C ALA A 491 -2.67 -4.50 12.47
N PHE A 492 -1.46 -4.80 12.00
CA PHE A 492 -0.51 -3.84 11.43
C PHE A 492 -0.17 -4.11 9.95
N ALA A 493 -1.00 -4.88 9.26
CA ALA A 493 -1.05 -4.97 7.82
C ALA A 493 -2.00 -3.90 7.25
N PRO A 494 -1.87 -3.50 5.97
CA PRO A 494 -2.80 -2.57 5.35
C PRO A 494 -4.25 -3.09 5.38
N ILE A 495 -4.50 -4.29 4.89
CA ILE A 495 -5.78 -4.99 4.98
C ILE A 495 -5.69 -6.04 6.10
N CYS A 496 -6.62 -6.00 7.06
CA CYS A 496 -6.69 -6.90 8.21
C CYS A 496 -7.80 -7.93 7.97
N ARG A 497 -7.44 -9.13 7.54
CA ARG A 497 -8.39 -10.16 7.11
C ARG A 497 -7.94 -11.55 7.55
N VAL A 498 -8.89 -12.38 8.00
CA VAL A 498 -8.67 -13.81 8.24
C VAL A 498 -9.50 -14.65 7.27
N HIS A 499 -8.92 -15.76 6.81
CA HIS A 499 -9.61 -16.72 5.95
C HIS A 499 -9.05 -18.13 6.11
N GLY A 500 -9.89 -19.14 5.92
CA GLY A 500 -9.52 -20.56 5.90
C GLY A 500 -10.25 -21.31 4.80
N SER A 501 -9.68 -22.41 4.33
CA SER A 501 -10.28 -23.28 3.32
C SER A 501 -11.62 -23.85 3.79
N HIS A 502 -12.30 -24.58 2.94
CA HIS A 502 -13.65 -25.11 3.19
C HIS A 502 -13.82 -25.69 4.60
N LEU A 503 -14.82 -25.19 5.35
CA LEU A 503 -15.16 -25.53 6.73
C LEU A 503 -14.06 -25.20 7.79
N GLN A 504 -12.97 -24.56 7.40
CA GLN A 504 -11.96 -24.12 8.33
C GLN A 504 -12.25 -22.70 8.84
N ARG A 505 -12.72 -22.62 10.05
CA ARG A 505 -13.12 -21.37 10.70
C ARG A 505 -11.93 -20.60 11.27
N ARG A 506 -12.01 -19.27 11.27
CA ARG A 506 -10.94 -18.36 11.75
C ARG A 506 -11.42 -17.35 12.80
N GLN A 507 -12.53 -17.62 13.47
CA GLN A 507 -13.02 -16.77 14.55
C GLN A 507 -12.11 -16.91 15.80
N PRO A 508 -11.80 -15.81 16.53
CA PRO A 508 -10.83 -15.84 17.63
C PRO A 508 -11.15 -16.84 18.75
N TRP A 509 -12.40 -17.04 19.09
CA TRP A 509 -12.84 -17.92 20.19
C TRP A 509 -12.62 -19.41 19.95
N ILE A 510 -12.35 -19.82 18.71
CA ILE A 510 -12.12 -21.24 18.37
C ILE A 510 -10.75 -21.71 18.86
N TYR A 511 -9.79 -20.79 18.99
CA TYR A 511 -8.39 -21.08 19.32
C TYR A 511 -8.10 -21.01 20.84
N GLY A 512 -9.15 -21.02 21.65
CA GLY A 512 -9.05 -20.97 23.12
C GLY A 512 -8.97 -19.54 23.68
N SER A 513 -9.21 -19.42 25.00
CA SER A 513 -9.39 -18.11 25.65
C SER A 513 -8.14 -17.22 25.61
N THR A 514 -6.94 -17.79 25.69
CA THR A 514 -5.69 -17.01 25.61
C THR A 514 -5.49 -16.41 24.22
N ALA A 515 -5.68 -17.21 23.16
CA ALA A 515 -5.60 -16.72 21.79
C ALA A 515 -6.68 -15.68 21.48
N ALA A 516 -7.92 -15.93 21.95
CA ALA A 516 -9.02 -14.98 21.79
C ALA A 516 -8.71 -13.63 22.43
N ARG A 517 -8.19 -13.61 23.67
CA ARG A 517 -7.80 -12.36 24.33
C ARG A 517 -6.68 -11.62 23.60
N ALA A 518 -5.64 -12.33 23.16
CA ALA A 518 -4.52 -11.73 22.43
C ALA A 518 -4.97 -11.14 21.08
N ALA A 519 -5.77 -11.91 20.32
CA ALA A 519 -6.35 -11.44 19.07
C ALA A 519 -7.26 -10.21 19.27
N THR A 520 -8.14 -10.24 20.29
CA THR A 520 -9.00 -9.09 20.62
C THR A 520 -8.17 -7.86 20.99
N ALA A 521 -7.14 -8.01 21.81
CA ALA A 521 -6.27 -6.88 22.17
C ALA A 521 -5.56 -6.24 20.96
N ALA A 522 -5.13 -7.06 19.99
CA ALA A 522 -4.55 -6.57 18.75
C ALA A 522 -5.57 -5.81 17.88
N LEU A 523 -6.78 -6.34 17.75
CA LEU A 523 -7.87 -5.68 17.04
C LEU A 523 -8.30 -4.39 17.74
N ASP A 524 -8.46 -4.40 19.07
CA ASP A 524 -8.79 -3.21 19.87
C ASP A 524 -7.79 -2.07 19.62
N LEU A 525 -6.50 -2.41 19.55
CA LEU A 525 -5.46 -1.42 19.25
C LEU A 525 -5.60 -0.87 17.82
N ARG A 526 -5.91 -1.72 16.82
CA ARG A 526 -6.18 -1.27 15.46
C ARG A 526 -7.34 -0.30 15.40
N TYR A 527 -8.45 -0.60 16.10
CA TYR A 527 -9.64 0.26 16.13
C TYR A 527 -9.40 1.58 16.87
N ARG A 528 -8.61 1.57 17.94
CA ARG A 528 -8.17 2.83 18.58
C ARG A 528 -7.30 3.66 17.67
N LEU A 529 -6.48 3.04 16.82
CA LEU A 529 -5.62 3.70 15.83
C LEU A 529 -6.35 4.12 14.55
N MET A 530 -7.67 3.91 14.42
CA MET A 530 -8.41 4.23 13.19
C MET A 530 -8.18 5.66 12.66
N PRO A 531 -8.18 6.73 13.49
CA PRO A 531 -7.88 8.08 13.01
C PRO A 531 -6.47 8.21 12.42
N TYR A 532 -5.51 7.49 12.98
CA TYR A 532 -4.15 7.41 12.47
C TYR A 532 -4.07 6.62 11.16
N ILE A 533 -4.74 5.47 11.08
CA ILE A 533 -4.79 4.58 9.90
C ILE A 533 -5.45 5.35 8.74
N TYR A 534 -6.63 5.91 8.95
CA TYR A 534 -7.39 6.59 7.90
C TYR A 534 -6.71 7.87 7.39
N SER A 535 -6.04 8.62 8.26
CA SER A 535 -5.20 9.75 7.84
C SER A 535 -3.98 9.32 7.02
N ASN A 536 -3.42 8.11 7.26
CA ASN A 536 -2.37 7.57 6.43
C ASN A 536 -2.90 7.03 5.10
N ALA A 537 -4.15 6.55 5.02
CA ALA A 537 -4.83 6.23 3.77
C ALA A 537 -5.02 7.49 2.90
N TRP A 538 -5.45 8.60 3.51
CA TRP A 538 -5.46 9.90 2.83
C TRP A 538 -4.07 10.32 2.34
N HIS A 539 -3.05 10.13 3.18
CA HIS A 539 -1.66 10.43 2.80
C HIS A 539 -1.20 9.59 1.61
N GLU A 540 -1.59 8.32 1.56
CA GLU A 540 -1.34 7.46 0.41
C GLU A 540 -2.03 7.99 -0.84
N HIS A 541 -3.34 8.26 -0.78
CA HIS A 541 -4.13 8.81 -1.87
C HIS A 541 -3.50 10.07 -2.51
N VAL A 542 -2.90 10.96 -1.71
CA VAL A 542 -2.30 12.21 -2.23
C VAL A 542 -0.81 12.13 -2.52
N THR A 543 -0.13 11.06 -2.13
CA THR A 543 1.34 10.97 -2.24
C THR A 543 1.87 9.64 -2.74
N GLY A 544 1.07 8.61 -2.88
CA GLY A 544 1.49 7.26 -3.20
C GLY A 544 2.34 6.58 -2.11
N ILE A 545 2.35 7.12 -0.87
CA ILE A 545 3.12 6.56 0.25
C ILE A 545 2.16 5.95 1.27
N GLY A 546 2.06 4.64 1.24
CA GLY A 546 1.09 3.87 2.00
C GLY A 546 1.28 3.85 3.52
N LEU A 547 0.37 3.11 4.16
CA LEU A 547 0.35 2.88 5.61
C LEU A 547 1.56 2.05 6.08
N VAL A 548 1.85 0.94 5.39
CA VAL A 548 3.06 0.14 5.62
C VAL A 548 4.20 0.66 4.74
N ARG A 549 5.39 0.79 5.33
CA ARG A 549 6.56 1.36 4.64
C ARG A 549 7.81 0.55 4.97
N PRO A 550 8.55 0.04 3.98
CA PRO A 550 9.87 -0.51 4.20
C PRO A 550 10.78 0.49 4.92
N LEU A 551 11.67 0.01 5.78
CA LEU A 551 12.58 0.88 6.52
C LEU A 551 13.46 1.71 5.59
N THR A 552 13.77 1.21 4.40
CA THR A 552 14.52 1.88 3.33
C THR A 552 13.88 3.20 2.87
N PHE A 553 12.56 3.38 3.02
CA PHE A 553 11.89 4.64 2.69
C PHE A 553 12.30 5.81 3.60
N SER A 554 12.69 5.50 4.83
CA SER A 554 13.08 6.51 5.84
C SER A 554 14.58 6.54 6.13
N TRP A 555 15.29 5.42 5.89
CA TRP A 555 16.74 5.27 6.11
C TRP A 555 17.42 4.64 4.88
N PRO A 556 17.38 5.30 3.70
CA PRO A 556 17.86 4.72 2.45
C PRO A 556 19.37 4.41 2.45
N HIS A 557 20.13 5.08 3.31
CA HIS A 557 21.59 4.92 3.39
C HIS A 557 22.06 4.01 4.54
N ASP A 558 21.14 3.52 5.36
CA ASP A 558 21.45 2.58 6.44
C ASP A 558 21.56 1.16 5.88
N ARG A 559 22.77 0.60 5.91
CA ARG A 559 23.03 -0.75 5.38
C ARG A 559 22.25 -1.86 6.10
N HIS A 560 21.91 -1.66 7.40
CA HIS A 560 21.22 -2.67 8.19
C HIS A 560 19.77 -2.87 7.76
N VAL A 561 19.17 -1.86 7.13
CA VAL A 561 17.76 -1.96 6.69
C VAL A 561 17.60 -2.37 5.22
N ARG A 562 18.71 -2.49 4.46
CA ARG A 562 18.65 -2.76 3.01
C ARG A 562 17.90 -4.05 2.65
N ASN A 563 18.04 -5.07 3.49
CA ASN A 563 17.37 -6.36 3.31
C ASN A 563 16.60 -6.81 4.55
N ASP A 564 16.27 -5.87 5.43
CA ASP A 564 15.52 -6.16 6.65
C ASP A 564 14.01 -6.12 6.37
N TYR A 565 13.40 -7.29 6.41
CA TYR A 565 11.95 -7.48 6.36
C TYR A 565 11.37 -7.97 7.69
N SER A 566 12.16 -7.91 8.76
CA SER A 566 11.72 -8.30 10.11
C SER A 566 10.87 -7.22 10.78
N ALA A 567 10.95 -5.97 10.30
CA ALA A 567 10.24 -4.81 10.80
C ALA A 567 9.88 -3.84 9.68
N TRP A 568 8.87 -3.01 9.93
CA TRP A 568 8.44 -1.95 9.02
C TRP A 568 7.90 -0.74 9.78
N MET A 569 7.75 0.38 9.09
CA MET A 569 7.00 1.51 9.62
C MET A 569 5.52 1.36 9.31
N PHE A 570 4.67 1.47 10.32
CA PHE A 570 3.23 1.61 10.18
C PHE A 570 2.88 3.10 10.30
N GLY A 571 2.54 3.73 9.19
CA GLY A 571 2.56 5.17 9.02
C GLY A 571 3.97 5.75 9.19
N LYS A 572 4.02 7.00 9.61
CA LYS A 572 5.29 7.74 9.79
C LYS A 572 5.98 7.45 11.13
N TRP A 573 5.21 6.97 12.14
CA TRP A 573 5.60 7.08 13.51
C TRP A 573 5.76 5.78 14.28
N LEU A 574 5.12 4.69 13.85
CA LEU A 574 5.16 3.40 14.53
C LEU A 574 6.10 2.43 13.79
N LEU A 575 7.03 1.81 14.50
CA LEU A 575 7.82 0.69 14.00
C LEU A 575 7.25 -0.59 14.61
N VAL A 576 6.95 -1.54 13.74
CA VAL A 576 6.32 -2.83 14.09
C VAL A 576 7.24 -3.97 13.71
N SER A 577 7.33 -4.99 14.57
CA SER A 577 8.10 -6.20 14.30
C SER A 577 7.42 -7.43 14.91
N PRO A 578 6.57 -8.17 14.15
CA PRO A 578 5.80 -9.29 14.72
C PRO A 578 6.67 -10.45 15.17
N VAL A 579 6.15 -11.20 16.15
CA VAL A 579 6.75 -12.43 16.64
C VAL A 579 6.38 -13.57 15.69
N VAL A 580 7.37 -14.24 15.10
CA VAL A 580 7.16 -15.22 14.03
C VAL A 580 7.80 -16.58 14.28
N HIS A 581 8.09 -16.90 15.53
CA HIS A 581 8.59 -18.22 15.93
C HIS A 581 7.80 -18.74 17.12
N ARG A 582 7.57 -20.04 17.13
CA ARG A 582 6.86 -20.73 18.21
C ARG A 582 7.61 -20.61 19.53
N HIS A 583 6.90 -20.31 20.62
CA HIS A 583 7.44 -20.16 21.98
C HIS A 583 8.65 -19.23 22.08
N GLN A 584 8.68 -18.20 21.21
CA GLN A 584 9.76 -17.23 21.20
C GLN A 584 9.76 -16.40 22.48
N ARG A 585 10.88 -16.46 23.22
CA ARG A 585 11.04 -15.73 24.50
C ARG A 585 11.83 -14.44 24.38
N VAL A 586 12.61 -14.33 23.33
CA VAL A 586 13.43 -13.15 23.04
C VAL A 586 13.40 -12.83 21.55
N LYS A 587 13.50 -11.56 21.23
CA LYS A 587 13.60 -11.08 19.86
C LYS A 587 14.76 -10.12 19.71
N HIS A 588 15.61 -10.36 18.72
CA HIS A 588 16.63 -9.39 18.30
C HIS A 588 16.00 -8.45 17.27
N LEU A 589 16.03 -7.15 17.58
CA LEU A 589 15.42 -6.12 16.74
C LEU A 589 16.40 -4.96 16.54
N TYR A 590 16.71 -4.67 15.29
CA TYR A 590 17.43 -3.46 14.94
C TYR A 590 16.46 -2.26 14.94
N LEU A 591 16.80 -1.25 15.72
CA LEU A 591 16.11 0.04 15.70
C LEU A 591 16.96 1.02 14.87
N PRO A 592 16.43 1.54 13.75
CA PRO A 592 17.16 2.50 12.92
C PRO A 592 17.53 3.79 13.66
N PRO A 593 18.49 4.59 13.15
CA PRO A 593 18.93 5.82 13.80
C PRO A 593 17.78 6.75 14.22
N GLY A 594 17.84 7.22 15.46
CA GLY A 594 16.82 8.06 16.09
C GLY A 594 16.59 7.68 17.56
N THR A 595 15.57 8.24 18.18
CA THR A 595 15.12 7.87 19.52
C THR A 595 13.76 7.20 19.41
N TRP A 596 13.59 6.10 20.11
CA TRP A 596 12.43 5.23 20.08
C TRP A 596 11.86 5.03 21.47
N THR A 597 10.56 5.00 21.59
CA THR A 597 9.85 4.68 22.83
C THR A 597 9.05 3.41 22.62
N ASN A 598 9.24 2.39 23.44
CA ASN A 598 8.37 1.21 23.40
C ASN A 598 6.93 1.63 23.73
N PHE A 599 6.00 1.28 22.88
CA PHE A 599 4.61 1.74 22.94
C PHE A 599 3.91 1.37 24.25
N PHE A 600 4.13 0.15 24.72
CA PHE A 600 3.45 -0.38 25.91
C PHE A 600 4.14 -0.03 27.23
N THR A 601 5.48 -0.04 27.25
CA THR A 601 6.24 0.15 28.48
C THR A 601 6.69 1.60 28.68
N GLY A 602 6.69 2.42 27.65
CA GLY A 602 7.25 3.79 27.68
C GLY A 602 8.77 3.85 27.83
N LYS A 603 9.48 2.70 27.81
CA LYS A 603 10.95 2.65 27.87
C LYS A 603 11.55 3.24 26.60
N VAL A 604 12.62 4.04 26.77
CA VAL A 604 13.29 4.72 25.66
C VAL A 604 14.52 3.95 25.22
N TYR A 605 14.72 3.94 23.91
CA TYR A 605 15.83 3.26 23.23
C TYR A 605 16.52 4.23 22.27
N ARG A 606 17.84 4.19 22.22
CA ARG A 606 18.63 4.92 21.22
C ARG A 606 18.80 4.04 19.99
N GLY A 607 18.35 4.50 18.82
CA GLY A 607 18.49 3.75 17.58
C GLY A 607 19.93 3.68 17.04
N GLY A 608 20.11 3.03 15.89
CA GLY A 608 21.36 2.71 15.26
C GLY A 608 22.00 1.44 15.83
N ARG A 609 21.25 0.57 16.51
CA ARG A 609 21.74 -0.68 17.11
C ARG A 609 20.65 -1.73 17.26
N THR A 610 21.05 -2.97 17.43
CA THR A 610 20.18 -4.10 17.73
C THR A 610 19.96 -4.25 19.24
N TYR A 611 18.73 -4.56 19.63
CA TYR A 611 18.34 -4.85 21.00
C TYR A 611 17.79 -6.27 21.13
N THR A 612 18.03 -6.88 22.28
CA THR A 612 17.39 -8.13 22.70
C THR A 612 16.19 -7.77 23.56
N LEU A 613 15.02 -8.09 23.06
CA LEU A 613 13.72 -7.81 23.71
C LEU A 613 13.19 -9.10 24.34
N ALA A 614 12.81 -9.05 25.61
CA ALA A 614 12.03 -10.13 26.21
C ALA A 614 10.60 -10.10 25.67
N LEU A 615 10.02 -11.26 25.41
CA LEU A 615 8.67 -11.44 24.88
C LEU A 615 7.77 -12.17 25.88
N ASP A 616 6.50 -11.82 25.88
CA ASP A 616 5.47 -12.53 26.62
C ASP A 616 5.01 -13.77 25.85
N TYR A 617 5.67 -14.87 26.09
CA TYR A 617 5.35 -16.15 25.48
C TYR A 617 4.17 -16.88 26.15
N LYS A 618 3.57 -16.30 27.21
CA LYS A 618 2.45 -16.90 27.95
C LYS A 618 1.10 -16.35 27.50
N THR A 619 0.98 -15.06 27.36
CA THR A 619 -0.30 -14.41 26.99
C THR A 619 -0.35 -13.97 25.54
N TRP A 620 0.80 -13.89 24.86
CA TRP A 620 0.93 -13.49 23.46
C TRP A 620 0.32 -12.11 23.17
N MET A 621 0.45 -11.16 24.09
CA MET A 621 -0.14 -9.82 23.98
C MET A 621 0.90 -8.72 23.79
N ASP A 622 2.08 -9.03 23.27
CA ASP A 622 3.24 -8.15 23.25
C ASP A 622 3.92 -8.06 21.88
N ILE A 623 3.21 -7.58 20.87
CA ILE A 623 3.90 -7.25 19.64
C ILE A 623 4.97 -6.16 19.88
N PRO A 624 6.24 -6.35 19.45
CA PRO A 624 7.25 -5.30 19.51
C PRO A 624 6.83 -4.08 18.68
N LEU A 625 6.39 -3.03 19.37
CA LEU A 625 5.87 -1.79 18.81
C LEU A 625 6.62 -0.60 19.43
N PHE A 626 7.19 0.26 18.57
CA PHE A 626 8.00 1.40 18.99
C PHE A 626 7.51 2.69 18.33
N VAL A 627 7.45 3.73 19.15
CA VAL A 627 7.11 5.09 18.71
C VAL A 627 8.38 5.87 18.42
N ARG A 628 8.47 6.45 17.23
CA ARG A 628 9.58 7.32 16.83
C ARG A 628 9.44 8.68 17.49
N GLN A 629 10.54 9.24 17.99
CA GLN A 629 10.56 10.62 18.50
C GLN A 629 10.10 11.63 17.44
N GLY A 630 9.27 12.57 17.84
CA GLY A 630 8.58 13.52 16.96
C GLY A 630 7.18 13.03 16.56
N ALA A 631 6.72 11.90 17.09
CA ALA A 631 5.42 11.32 16.75
C ALA A 631 4.25 12.19 17.24
N ILE A 632 3.20 12.20 16.43
CA ILE A 632 1.86 12.70 16.72
C ILE A 632 0.90 11.63 16.24
N ILE A 633 0.23 10.95 17.17
CA ILE A 633 -0.60 9.77 16.91
C ILE A 633 -2.00 10.02 17.45
N PRO A 634 -2.98 10.37 16.61
CA PRO A 634 -4.37 10.45 17.04
C PRO A 634 -4.95 9.05 17.25
N THR A 635 -5.69 8.88 18.33
CA THR A 635 -6.45 7.69 18.68
C THR A 635 -7.89 8.07 19.05
N GLN A 636 -8.80 7.11 18.93
CA GLN A 636 -10.22 7.28 19.27
C GLN A 636 -10.65 6.29 20.37
N PRO A 637 -11.81 6.51 21.02
CA PRO A 637 -12.43 5.48 21.86
C PRO A 637 -12.63 4.17 21.11
N LEU A 638 -12.55 3.05 21.85
CA LEU A 638 -12.79 1.73 21.28
C LEU A 638 -14.24 1.60 20.79
N MET A 639 -14.40 1.01 19.62
CA MET A 639 -15.67 0.70 18.96
C MET A 639 -15.66 -0.72 18.46
N GLN A 640 -16.81 -1.34 18.36
CA GLN A 640 -16.95 -2.69 17.82
C GLN A 640 -17.00 -2.71 16.28
N TYR A 641 -17.25 -1.55 15.65
CA TYR A 641 -17.14 -1.32 14.22
C TYR A 641 -16.94 0.17 13.92
N VAL A 642 -16.41 0.48 12.77
CA VAL A 642 -16.16 1.85 12.33
C VAL A 642 -17.48 2.60 12.19
N GLY A 643 -17.60 3.74 12.88
CA GLY A 643 -18.81 4.55 12.83
C GLY A 643 -19.91 4.15 13.85
N GLN A 644 -19.65 3.17 14.75
CA GLN A 644 -20.60 2.77 15.79
C GLN A 644 -21.12 3.95 16.61
N HIS A 645 -20.22 4.87 16.95
CA HIS A 645 -20.57 6.10 17.65
C HIS A 645 -19.84 7.29 17.02
N PRO A 646 -20.41 8.50 17.11
CA PRO A 646 -19.72 9.71 16.73
C PRO A 646 -18.43 9.90 17.54
N VAL A 647 -17.31 10.16 16.89
CA VAL A 647 -16.04 10.49 17.54
C VAL A 647 -16.03 11.95 17.92
N THR A 648 -16.38 12.25 19.16
CA THR A 648 -16.47 13.64 19.68
C THR A 648 -15.14 14.17 20.22
N GLN A 649 -14.24 13.26 20.63
CA GLN A 649 -12.90 13.58 21.14
C GLN A 649 -11.88 12.61 20.59
N LEU A 650 -10.72 13.14 20.18
CA LEU A 650 -9.52 12.33 19.89
C LEU A 650 -8.48 12.54 20.99
N THR A 651 -7.86 11.44 21.41
CA THR A 651 -6.62 11.50 22.18
C THR A 651 -5.44 11.57 21.21
N VAL A 652 -4.58 12.56 21.36
CA VAL A 652 -3.42 12.77 20.49
C VAL A 652 -2.13 12.57 21.28
N GLU A 653 -1.51 11.43 21.10
CA GLU A 653 -0.23 11.08 21.73
C GLU A 653 0.91 11.84 21.05
N VAL A 654 1.66 12.66 21.81
CA VAL A 654 2.74 13.51 21.30
C VAL A 654 4.06 13.17 21.96
N PHE A 655 5.07 12.87 21.13
CA PHE A 655 6.46 12.59 21.56
C PHE A 655 7.39 13.68 21.01
N PRO A 656 7.57 14.82 21.68
CA PRO A 656 8.23 15.99 21.12
C PRO A 656 9.67 15.74 20.69
N ALA A 657 10.12 16.39 19.62
CA ALA A 657 11.50 16.34 19.12
C ALA A 657 12.04 17.76 18.88
N LYS A 658 13.38 17.91 18.88
CA LYS A 658 14.04 19.18 18.54
C LYS A 658 13.66 19.68 17.14
N ARG A 659 13.62 18.76 16.18
CA ARG A 659 13.13 19.05 14.81
C ARG A 659 11.62 19.19 14.85
N ALA A 660 11.08 20.21 14.21
CA ALA A 660 9.65 20.37 14.03
C ALA A 660 9.07 19.18 13.22
N THR A 661 7.98 18.63 13.69
CA THR A 661 7.26 17.55 13.04
C THR A 661 5.77 17.88 12.97
N HIS A 662 5.07 17.17 12.07
CA HIS A 662 3.63 17.33 11.92
C HIS A 662 2.97 16.03 11.51
N PHE A 663 1.67 15.98 11.75
CA PHE A 663 0.74 14.96 11.27
C PHE A 663 -0.50 15.67 10.72
N ASP A 664 -0.95 15.29 9.54
CA ASP A 664 -2.16 15.78 8.91
C ASP A 664 -3.32 14.85 9.28
N TYR A 665 -4.15 15.25 10.23
CA TYR A 665 -5.36 14.52 10.60
C TYR A 665 -6.43 14.75 9.53
N TYR A 666 -6.92 13.67 8.98
CA TYR A 666 -7.94 13.65 7.93
C TYR A 666 -9.19 12.90 8.39
N ASP A 667 -10.35 13.41 8.02
CA ASP A 667 -11.63 12.73 8.16
C ASP A 667 -12.62 13.17 7.07
N ASP A 668 -13.60 12.31 6.76
CA ASP A 668 -14.71 12.57 5.86
C ASP A 668 -15.90 11.65 6.23
N ASN A 669 -16.91 11.49 5.35
CA ASN A 669 -18.03 10.61 5.64
C ASN A 669 -17.67 9.10 5.58
N GLY A 670 -16.49 8.74 5.07
CA GLY A 670 -16.00 7.36 5.03
C GLY A 670 -16.60 6.47 3.93
N GLU A 671 -17.60 6.92 3.19
CA GLU A 671 -18.42 6.07 2.32
C GLU A 671 -18.41 6.52 0.86
N THR A 672 -18.44 7.82 0.60
CA THR A 672 -18.66 8.37 -0.75
C THR A 672 -17.44 9.08 -1.31
N TYR A 673 -17.44 9.34 -2.61
CA TYR A 673 -16.40 10.13 -3.29
C TYR A 673 -16.56 11.66 -3.10
N ALA A 674 -17.36 12.11 -2.13
CA ALA A 674 -17.56 13.53 -1.85
C ALA A 674 -16.25 14.27 -1.49
N TYR A 675 -15.24 13.56 -1.02
CA TYR A 675 -13.91 14.11 -0.74
C TYR A 675 -13.22 14.65 -2.00
N GLU A 676 -13.45 14.09 -3.17
CA GLU A 676 -12.92 14.59 -4.45
C GLU A 676 -13.41 16.02 -4.76
N HIS A 677 -14.52 16.44 -4.14
CA HIS A 677 -15.15 17.76 -4.27
C HIS A 677 -14.96 18.62 -3.02
N GLY A 678 -13.90 18.37 -2.24
CA GLY A 678 -13.56 19.20 -1.07
C GLY A 678 -14.39 18.92 0.19
N ARG A 679 -15.27 17.90 0.19
CA ARG A 679 -16.03 17.49 1.37
C ARG A 679 -15.20 16.56 2.27
N TYR A 680 -14.16 17.12 2.86
CA TYR A 680 -13.30 16.47 3.86
C TYR A 680 -12.93 17.46 4.97
N PHE A 681 -12.43 16.94 6.08
CA PHE A 681 -11.80 17.67 7.16
C PHE A 681 -10.32 17.32 7.16
N LEU A 682 -9.44 18.33 7.09
CA LEU A 682 -8.00 18.14 7.16
C LEU A 682 -7.38 19.20 8.05
N GLN A 683 -6.79 18.79 9.16
CA GLN A 683 -6.12 19.68 10.10
C GLN A 683 -4.70 19.22 10.39
N ARG A 684 -3.73 20.09 10.18
CA ARG A 684 -2.34 19.82 10.50
C ARG A 684 -2.07 20.07 11.97
N LEU A 685 -1.58 19.03 12.65
CA LEU A 685 -1.13 19.05 14.03
C LEU A 685 0.40 19.03 14.03
N GLY A 686 1.05 19.95 14.74
CA GLY A 686 2.51 20.08 14.76
C GLY A 686 3.07 20.06 16.17
N THR A 687 4.35 19.66 16.31
CA THR A 687 5.11 19.77 17.57
C THR A 687 6.57 20.08 17.33
N GLN A 688 7.18 20.83 18.27
CA GLN A 688 8.60 21.09 18.31
C GLN A 688 9.07 21.34 19.75
N ALA A 689 10.20 20.74 20.14
CA ALA A 689 10.88 21.07 21.39
C ALA A 689 12.06 22.01 21.13
N ARG A 690 12.08 23.17 21.83
CA ARG A 690 13.16 24.18 21.79
C ARG A 690 13.62 24.50 23.21
N GLY A 691 14.80 24.02 23.57
CA GLY A 691 15.28 24.13 24.93
C GLY A 691 14.31 23.46 25.90
N ARG A 692 13.77 24.21 26.84
CA ARG A 692 12.77 23.77 27.84
C ARG A 692 11.33 24.09 27.44
N THR A 693 11.09 24.42 26.20
CA THR A 693 9.74 24.75 25.69
C THR A 693 9.33 23.75 24.64
N VAL A 694 8.17 23.14 24.82
CA VAL A 694 7.49 22.35 23.78
C VAL A 694 6.38 23.19 23.20
N GLN A 695 6.37 23.32 21.88
CA GLN A 695 5.31 23.95 21.13
C GLN A 695 4.42 22.90 20.47
N LEU A 696 3.10 23.08 20.59
CA LEU A 696 2.10 22.41 19.77
C LEU A 696 1.45 23.45 18.86
N THR A 697 1.17 23.06 17.63
CA THR A 697 0.50 23.92 16.65
C THR A 697 -0.65 23.17 15.99
N LEU A 698 -1.81 23.82 15.90
CA LEU A 698 -2.95 23.38 15.11
C LEU A 698 -3.14 24.39 13.99
N ALA A 699 -3.07 23.93 12.74
CA ALA A 699 -3.30 24.80 11.59
C ALA A 699 -4.81 25.02 11.36
N PRO A 700 -5.20 26.04 10.57
CA PRO A 700 -6.56 26.15 10.07
C PRO A 700 -7.01 24.87 9.35
N VAL A 701 -8.28 24.54 9.48
CA VAL A 701 -8.90 23.40 8.80
C VAL A 701 -9.02 23.68 7.32
N ARG A 702 -8.78 22.65 6.51
CA ARG A 702 -9.07 22.64 5.07
C ARG A 702 -10.21 21.67 4.80
N GLY A 703 -10.99 21.94 3.76
CA GLY A 703 -12.18 21.19 3.40
C GLY A 703 -13.45 21.67 4.11
N THR A 704 -14.59 21.13 3.71
CA THR A 704 -15.93 21.60 4.13
C THR A 704 -16.71 20.59 4.99
N TYR A 705 -16.21 19.37 5.13
CA TYR A 705 -16.82 18.38 6.00
C TYR A 705 -16.66 18.75 7.47
N LYS A 706 -17.72 18.56 8.24
CA LYS A 706 -17.75 18.82 9.68
C LYS A 706 -17.92 17.49 10.42
N PRO A 707 -16.84 16.86 10.90
CA PRO A 707 -16.95 15.69 11.75
C PRO A 707 -17.64 16.02 13.07
N ALA A 708 -18.11 15.01 13.78
CA ALA A 708 -18.63 15.15 15.13
C ALA A 708 -17.53 15.52 16.15
N LEU A 709 -16.31 15.68 15.72
CA LEU A 709 -15.16 15.99 16.57
C LEU A 709 -15.24 17.40 17.15
N HIS A 710 -15.29 17.49 18.47
CA HIS A 710 -15.35 18.75 19.19
C HIS A 710 -14.05 19.08 19.91
N ARG A 711 -13.25 18.07 20.29
CA ARG A 711 -12.07 18.26 21.14
C ARG A 711 -10.90 17.37 20.77
N TYR A 712 -9.69 17.89 21.05
CA TYR A 712 -8.46 17.12 21.10
C TYR A 712 -7.92 17.08 22.53
N LEU A 713 -7.68 15.90 23.06
CA LEU A 713 -6.91 15.69 24.28
C LEU A 713 -5.46 15.33 23.91
N PHE A 714 -4.56 16.31 23.95
CA PHE A 714 -3.14 16.06 23.74
C PHE A 714 -2.51 15.45 25.00
N VAL A 715 -1.80 14.34 24.81
CA VAL A 715 -0.99 13.68 25.83
C VAL A 715 0.47 13.86 25.46
N VAL A 716 1.16 14.80 26.09
CA VAL A 716 2.55 15.13 25.75
C VAL A 716 3.48 14.33 26.64
N HIS A 717 4.18 13.39 26.04
CA HIS A 717 5.03 12.44 26.73
C HIS A 717 6.36 13.05 27.18
N ARG A 718 6.81 12.66 28.39
CA ARG A 718 8.10 13.02 28.98
C ARG A 718 8.27 14.53 29.18
N VAL A 719 7.18 15.25 29.33
CA VAL A 719 7.14 16.67 29.60
C VAL A 719 6.38 16.89 30.90
N ARG A 720 7.02 17.53 31.87
CA ARG A 720 6.36 18.03 33.10
C ARG A 720 6.21 19.52 32.97
N ALA A 721 5.00 19.96 32.69
CA ALA A 721 4.72 21.37 32.50
C ALA A 721 4.85 22.14 33.83
N GLY A 722 5.64 23.22 33.83
CA GLY A 722 5.63 24.26 34.86
C GLY A 722 4.61 25.34 34.56
N ALA A 723 4.49 25.70 33.27
CA ALA A 723 3.51 26.64 32.77
C ALA A 723 3.04 26.28 31.37
N VAL A 724 1.78 26.57 31.06
CA VAL A 724 1.19 26.40 29.73
C VAL A 724 0.55 27.75 29.32
N SER A 725 0.76 28.12 28.06
CA SER A 725 0.05 29.25 27.43
C SER A 725 -0.53 28.86 26.10
N VAL A 726 -1.65 29.45 25.72
CA VAL A 726 -2.32 29.25 24.42
C VAL A 726 -2.51 30.59 23.78
N ASP A 727 -2.00 30.79 22.59
CA ASP A 727 -2.01 32.06 21.82
C ASP A 727 -1.48 33.24 22.66
N GLY A 728 -0.43 32.98 23.46
CA GLY A 728 0.22 33.94 24.35
C GLY A 728 -0.45 34.12 25.71
N ARG A 729 -1.66 33.63 25.95
CA ARG A 729 -2.36 33.72 27.24
C ARG A 729 -1.98 32.55 28.15
N ALA A 730 -1.51 32.85 29.36
CA ALA A 730 -1.20 31.86 30.36
C ALA A 730 -2.49 31.15 30.87
N LEU A 731 -2.39 29.86 31.14
CA LEU A 731 -3.49 29.05 31.63
C LEU A 731 -3.15 28.49 33.01
N ASN A 732 -4.12 28.50 33.92
CA ASN A 732 -4.00 27.79 35.17
C ASN A 732 -4.18 26.27 34.98
N PRO A 733 -3.42 25.44 35.72
CA PRO A 733 -3.62 24.00 35.67
C PRO A 733 -4.96 23.60 36.30
N ALA A 734 -5.61 22.60 35.72
CA ALA A 734 -6.71 21.90 36.38
C ALA A 734 -6.22 21.15 37.62
N ALA A 735 -7.07 20.96 38.60
CA ALA A 735 -6.72 20.33 39.86
C ALA A 735 -6.20 18.88 39.66
N ASN A 736 -6.78 18.14 38.71
CA ASN A 736 -6.39 16.77 38.33
C ASN A 736 -6.88 16.44 36.91
N LEU A 737 -6.60 15.21 36.44
CA LEU A 737 -7.04 14.74 35.13
C LEU A 737 -8.57 14.64 34.99
N ALA A 738 -9.27 14.27 36.05
CA ALA A 738 -10.73 14.16 36.03
C ALA A 738 -11.40 15.53 35.80
N ALA A 739 -10.78 16.60 36.26
CA ALA A 739 -11.28 17.95 36.05
C ALA A 739 -11.18 18.43 34.59
N LEU A 740 -10.40 17.75 33.74
CA LEU A 740 -10.35 18.06 32.31
C LEU A 740 -11.65 17.69 31.59
N SER A 741 -12.35 16.63 32.02
CA SER A 741 -13.60 16.17 31.38
C SER A 741 -14.74 17.17 31.49
N GLY A 742 -14.71 18.07 32.49
CA GLY A 742 -15.69 19.16 32.67
C GLY A 742 -15.30 20.49 32.03
N CYS A 743 -14.18 20.53 31.32
CA CYS A 743 -13.66 21.77 30.79
C CYS A 743 -14.38 22.21 29.50
N THR A 744 -14.93 23.42 29.50
CA THR A 744 -15.64 23.98 28.33
C THR A 744 -14.73 24.82 27.43
N THR A 745 -13.56 25.21 27.91
CA THR A 745 -12.59 26.05 27.19
C THR A 745 -11.31 25.27 26.92
N VAL A 746 -10.14 25.90 27.13
CA VAL A 746 -8.83 25.28 27.04
C VAL A 746 -8.32 24.97 28.43
N CYS A 747 -7.94 23.71 28.68
CA CYS A 747 -7.48 23.25 29.99
C CYS A 747 -6.21 22.39 29.87
N TRP A 748 -5.47 22.34 30.97
CA TRP A 748 -4.33 21.46 31.04
C TRP A 748 -4.14 20.87 32.45
N ALA A 749 -3.51 19.70 32.53
CA ALA A 749 -3.19 19.06 33.80
C ALA A 749 -1.84 18.33 33.71
N ARG A 750 -1.25 18.11 34.87
CA ARG A 750 -0.08 17.22 35.01
C ARG A 750 -0.53 15.80 35.26
N GLY A 751 0.24 14.84 34.80
CA GLY A 751 0.07 13.44 35.10
C GLY A 751 1.38 12.67 35.04
N ARG A 752 1.28 11.40 35.28
CA ARG A 752 2.43 10.48 35.21
C ARG A 752 1.92 9.10 34.81
N ASN A 753 2.66 8.43 33.93
CA ASN A 753 2.55 6.99 33.77
C ASN A 753 3.67 6.31 34.59
N ARG A 754 3.78 4.98 34.49
CA ARG A 754 4.78 4.20 35.26
C ARG A 754 6.24 4.62 35.01
N VAL A 755 6.53 5.35 33.93
CA VAL A 755 7.91 5.59 33.42
C VAL A 755 8.23 7.06 33.26
N ALA A 756 7.25 7.94 33.05
CA ALA A 756 7.49 9.35 32.69
C ALA A 756 6.39 10.30 33.13
N SER A 757 6.76 11.58 33.27
CA SER A 757 5.81 12.67 33.41
C SER A 757 5.04 12.89 32.12
N LEU A 758 3.77 13.26 32.26
CA LEU A 758 2.87 13.60 31.16
C LEU A 758 2.28 15.00 31.37
N THR A 759 2.03 15.69 30.28
CA THR A 759 1.23 16.92 30.29
C THR A 759 0.01 16.70 29.41
N PHE A 760 -1.16 16.92 29.95
CA PHE A 760 -2.45 16.80 29.25
C PHE A 760 -2.97 18.17 28.88
N ILE A 761 -3.40 18.37 27.64
CA ILE A 761 -3.95 19.64 27.15
C ILE A 761 -5.21 19.32 26.37
N ASP A 762 -6.34 19.84 26.80
CA ASP A 762 -7.62 19.66 26.16
C ASP A 762 -7.98 20.95 25.40
N LEU A 763 -8.16 20.82 24.09
CA LEU A 763 -8.41 21.93 23.15
C LEU A 763 -9.67 21.68 22.30
N PRO A 764 -10.47 22.72 22.02
CA PRO A 764 -11.50 22.62 20.99
C PRO A 764 -10.90 22.26 19.63
N ALA A 765 -11.55 21.34 18.92
CA ALA A 765 -11.15 20.96 17.57
C ALA A 765 -11.59 22.00 16.53
N GLY A 766 -11.02 21.94 15.34
CA GLY A 766 -11.45 22.73 14.19
C GLY A 766 -10.96 24.19 14.18
N LYS A 767 -10.21 24.63 15.18
CA LYS A 767 -9.64 25.98 15.25
C LYS A 767 -8.10 25.94 15.23
N PRO A 768 -7.42 26.98 14.72
CA PRO A 768 -5.98 27.12 14.86
C PRO A 768 -5.59 27.48 16.29
N TYR A 769 -4.47 26.92 16.78
CA TYR A 769 -3.90 27.19 18.08
C TYR A 769 -2.38 27.13 18.07
N ARG A 770 -1.76 27.95 18.95
CA ARG A 770 -0.35 27.80 19.33
C ARG A 770 -0.26 27.59 20.84
N VAL A 771 0.16 26.41 21.24
CA VAL A 771 0.35 26.06 22.64
C VAL A 771 1.84 26.07 22.95
N SER A 772 2.23 26.74 24.03
CA SER A 772 3.58 26.74 24.56
C SER A 772 3.58 26.10 25.94
N ILE A 773 4.36 25.04 26.10
CA ILE A 773 4.52 24.31 27.36
C ILE A 773 5.94 24.55 27.84
N LYS A 774 6.12 25.30 28.94
CA LYS A 774 7.42 25.48 29.61
C LYS A 774 7.59 24.36 30.63
N GLU A 775 8.69 23.63 30.56
CA GLU A 775 8.99 22.56 31.50
C GLU A 775 9.40 23.11 32.87
N GLU A 776 8.98 22.43 33.92
CA GLU A 776 9.34 22.75 35.32
C GLU A 776 10.86 22.67 35.53
N HIS A 777 11.41 23.52 36.38
CA HIS A 777 12.81 23.40 36.82
C HIS A 777 12.99 22.11 37.63
N HIS A 778 13.80 21.16 37.20
CA HIS A 778 14.37 20.21 38.12
C HIS A 778 15.36 20.98 39.01
N GLN A 779 14.97 21.31 40.23
CA GLN A 779 15.97 21.49 41.24
C GLN A 779 16.71 20.16 41.41
N GLN A 780 17.97 20.10 40.97
CA GLN A 780 18.87 19.05 41.36
C GLN A 780 18.87 19.10 42.92
N GLY A 781 18.18 18.15 43.52
CA GLY A 781 18.28 17.97 44.94
C GLY A 781 19.75 17.86 45.32
N ARG A 782 20.24 18.80 46.12
CA ARG A 782 21.49 18.63 46.85
C ARG A 782 21.42 17.22 47.46
N ARG A 783 22.38 16.36 47.14
CA ARG A 783 22.67 15.18 47.97
C ARG A 783 22.99 15.76 49.35
N PRO A 784 22.37 15.30 50.43
CA PRO A 784 22.94 15.55 51.75
C PRO A 784 24.29 14.85 51.79
N ASP A 785 25.28 15.60 52.26
CA ASP A 785 26.63 15.14 52.52
C ASP A 785 26.66 13.92 53.45
#